data_cf63ca3eda93f6d55396396d1614c77b
#
_entry.id   cf63ca3eda93f6d55396396d1614c77b
#
_cell.length_a   1.000
_cell.length_b   1.000
_cell.length_c   1.000
_cell.angle_alpha   90.00
_cell.angle_beta   90.00
_cell.angle_gamma   90.00
#
_symmetry.space_group_name_H-M   'P 1'
#
loop_
_entity.id
_entity.type
_entity.pdbx_description
1 polymer ?
#
loop_
_entity_poly.entity_id
_entity_poly.type
_entity_poly.pdbx_seq_one_letter_code
_entity_poly.pdbx_strand_id
1 'polypeptide(L)'
;MASKHSVDRRDFLKGAAVTGAAALVPGSVAAEPPQAAAQAPGGAPIAGREADPAVDVEVLTTDRPGGDFMVDILKSLNFEYIASNPGSSFRGIHESIINYGNNQAPEFLTCCHEESSVAMAHGYFKVEGKPMAVLCHGTVGLQHAAMAIYNAYCDRVPVYILAGNTLDATMRRPGVEWAHSVQDAASMVRDFVKWDDNPVSLPHFAESAVRAYKIAMTPPMMPVVVVIDGGLQEDPIPPEIASRLRVPRLTTATPPQGDSGAVAEAARLLVNAQNPVIVADRLARTPAGMTRLVELAEALQAPVIDQRGRMNFPSSHPLNQSASSGSLIANADVILGLELTDFWGTVSTFRDSLHRSSRSRIKPGTRLISITATDLYSKSNFQDFQRYPEVDVAMAADAEATLPALTEAVRRLVTDDRRRAFQERRARFEQARARERDAVRSEATLAWDASPISTARMAAEIWAQIRNEDWSLVSESGNSSGWAFRLWEFNRHYQHLGDSGGAGVGYGAPAAVGGALANRKYGRLSVNIQGDGDLLYAPGVLWTAAHHRIPLLTVMHNNRAYHQEIMHIQRMANRHQRGITRWNIGTTIDDPNVDFAKVAQGLGVYAEGPIVNARDLGPALQRALAVVKKGEPALVDVVTQPR
;
A
#
# COMPACT_ATOMS: atom_id res chain seq x y z
N MET A 1 -25.66 23.97 55.30
CA MET A 1 -26.69 24.12 54.26
C MET A 1 -25.98 24.52 52.97
N ALA A 2 -25.67 23.59 52.14
CA ALA A 2 -24.98 23.82 50.86
C ALA A 2 -26.02 23.76 49.73
N SER A 3 -26.23 24.86 49.01
CA SER A 3 -27.19 24.93 47.90
C SER A 3 -26.59 24.22 46.67
N LYS A 4 -27.25 23.20 46.22
CA LYS A 4 -26.99 22.54 44.94
C LYS A 4 -27.52 23.46 43.83
N HIS A 5 -26.66 24.07 43.05
CA HIS A 5 -27.05 24.64 41.77
C HIS A 5 -26.95 23.54 40.70
N SER A 6 -28.07 22.94 40.37
CA SER A 6 -28.21 22.16 39.13
C SER A 6 -28.60 23.14 38.02
N VAL A 7 -27.82 23.18 36.96
CA VAL A 7 -28.16 23.93 35.73
C VAL A 7 -29.35 23.24 35.08
N ASP A 8 -30.50 23.94 35.02
CA ASP A 8 -31.70 23.44 34.37
C ASP A 8 -31.48 23.44 32.84
N ARG A 9 -31.80 22.32 32.21
CA ARG A 9 -31.74 22.13 30.76
C ARG A 9 -32.50 23.20 29.97
N ARG A 10 -33.55 23.77 30.54
CA ARG A 10 -34.32 24.86 29.95
C ARG A 10 -33.58 26.20 29.96
N ASP A 11 -32.78 26.47 30.99
CA ASP A 11 -32.02 27.71 31.09
C ASP A 11 -30.76 27.65 30.23
N PHE A 12 -30.16 26.49 30.03
CA PHE A 12 -29.10 26.26 29.04
C PHE A 12 -29.60 26.51 27.61
N LEU A 13 -30.79 25.99 27.25
CA LEU A 13 -31.37 26.19 25.91
C LEU A 13 -31.83 27.60 25.66
N LYS A 14 -32.24 28.37 26.70
CA LYS A 14 -32.58 29.81 26.55
C LYS A 14 -31.35 30.68 26.36
N GLY A 15 -30.22 30.34 26.96
CA GLY A 15 -28.94 31.02 26.74
C GLY A 15 -28.42 30.88 25.30
N ALA A 16 -28.65 29.72 24.67
CA ALA A 16 -28.30 29.48 23.29
C ALA A 16 -29.18 30.21 22.25
N ALA A 17 -30.42 30.53 22.62
CA ALA A 17 -31.39 31.18 21.74
C ALA A 17 -31.24 32.72 21.67
N VAL A 18 -30.54 33.35 22.61
CA VAL A 18 -30.40 34.83 22.68
C VAL A 18 -29.20 35.33 21.84
N THR A 19 -28.27 34.48 21.49
CA THR A 19 -27.11 34.84 20.62
C THR A 19 -27.37 34.68 19.11
N GLY A 20 -28.54 34.17 18.72
CA GLY A 20 -28.87 33.91 17.30
C GLY A 20 -29.83 34.94 16.64
N ALA A 21 -30.30 35.99 17.34
CA ALA A 21 -31.39 36.84 16.86
C ALA A 21 -31.01 38.31 16.55
N ALA A 22 -29.82 38.60 16.16
CA ALA A 22 -29.42 39.95 15.75
C ALA A 22 -28.67 39.96 14.42
N ALA A 23 -29.34 39.63 13.31
CA ALA A 23 -29.00 40.09 11.95
C ALA A 23 -30.00 39.55 10.90
N LEU A 24 -31.19 40.22 10.80
CA LEU A 24 -31.99 40.16 9.60
C LEU A 24 -32.50 41.56 9.30
N VAL A 25 -31.78 42.27 8.45
CA VAL A 25 -32.30 43.41 7.70
C VAL A 25 -32.06 43.09 6.22
N PRO A 26 -33.05 43.14 5.33
CA PRO A 26 -32.90 42.78 3.92
C PRO A 26 -32.27 43.93 3.13
N GLY A 27 -31.11 43.70 2.59
CA GLY A 27 -30.53 44.55 1.58
C GLY A 27 -30.05 43.68 0.44
N SER A 28 -30.68 43.85 -0.74
CA SER A 28 -30.30 43.22 -1.98
C SER A 28 -28.91 43.66 -2.42
N VAL A 29 -27.95 42.73 -2.46
CA VAL A 29 -26.69 42.93 -3.17
C VAL A 29 -26.42 41.70 -4.04
N ALA A 30 -26.08 41.96 -5.29
CA ALA A 30 -25.78 40.99 -6.31
C ALA A 30 -24.68 40.02 -5.89
N ALA A 31 -24.86 38.73 -6.21
CA ALA A 31 -23.86 37.70 -5.94
C ALA A 31 -22.62 37.95 -6.80
N GLU A 32 -21.52 38.31 -6.17
CA GLU A 32 -20.17 38.13 -6.69
C GLU A 32 -19.76 36.64 -6.63
N PRO A 33 -18.99 36.14 -7.61
CA PRO A 33 -18.51 34.76 -7.57
C PRO A 33 -17.62 34.55 -6.38
N PRO A 34 -17.57 33.34 -5.76
CA PRO A 34 -16.79 33.10 -4.58
C PRO A 34 -15.31 33.32 -4.88
N GLN A 35 -14.76 34.36 -4.27
CA GLN A 35 -13.31 34.51 -4.17
C GLN A 35 -12.74 33.29 -3.47
N ALA A 36 -11.69 32.71 -4.04
CA ALA A 36 -10.89 31.70 -3.39
C ALA A 36 -10.60 32.16 -1.96
N ALA A 37 -10.97 31.34 -0.99
CA ALA A 37 -10.68 31.59 0.40
C ALA A 37 -9.17 31.85 0.54
N ALA A 38 -8.81 33.11 0.83
CA ALA A 38 -7.45 33.44 1.21
C ALA A 38 -7.12 32.56 2.42
N GLN A 39 -6.02 31.82 2.33
CA GLN A 39 -5.46 31.09 3.46
C GLN A 39 -5.35 32.07 4.62
N ALA A 40 -6.06 31.81 5.69
CA ALA A 40 -5.76 32.44 6.95
C ALA A 40 -4.28 32.18 7.25
N PRO A 41 -3.48 33.19 7.58
CA PRO A 41 -2.13 32.99 8.05
C PRO A 41 -2.25 31.99 9.20
N GLY A 42 -1.38 30.97 9.23
CA GLY A 42 -1.44 29.87 10.18
C GLY A 42 -1.78 30.38 11.56
N GLY A 43 -3.05 30.27 11.90
CA GLY A 43 -3.54 30.72 13.20
C GLY A 43 -2.82 29.89 14.23
N ALA A 44 -2.28 30.57 15.25
CA ALA A 44 -1.89 29.89 16.47
C ALA A 44 -2.97 28.83 16.78
N PRO A 45 -2.60 27.63 17.22
CA PRO A 45 -3.57 26.61 17.60
C PRO A 45 -4.68 27.26 18.38
N ILE A 46 -5.93 26.84 18.16
CA ILE A 46 -7.07 27.28 18.96
C ILE A 46 -6.90 26.68 20.39
N ALA A 47 -5.71 26.81 20.93
CA ALA A 47 -5.40 26.58 22.31
C ALA A 47 -5.86 27.81 23.04
N GLY A 48 -6.98 27.73 23.72
CA GLY A 48 -7.25 28.78 24.64
C GLY A 48 -8.68 29.17 24.93
N ARG A 49 -9.69 28.46 24.45
CA ARG A 49 -11.06 28.69 24.97
C ARG A 49 -11.52 27.62 25.96
N GLU A 50 -10.85 26.51 26.03
CA GLU A 50 -10.91 25.51 27.10
C GLU A 50 -9.46 25.15 27.48
N ALA A 51 -8.63 26.16 27.77
CA ALA A 51 -7.34 25.89 28.37
C ALA A 51 -7.63 25.22 29.73
N ASP A 52 -7.20 23.97 29.86
CA ASP A 52 -7.02 23.40 31.16
C ASP A 52 -6.31 24.42 32.06
N PRO A 53 -6.75 24.61 33.30
CA PRO A 53 -5.97 25.41 34.25
C PRO A 53 -4.55 24.84 34.19
N ALA A 54 -3.57 25.75 34.18
CA ALA A 54 -2.16 25.40 34.02
C ALA A 54 -1.88 24.06 34.73
N VAL A 55 -1.52 23.06 33.92
CA VAL A 55 -1.19 21.73 34.47
C VAL A 55 -0.08 21.99 35.48
N ASP A 56 -0.30 21.65 36.75
CA ASP A 56 0.75 21.68 37.75
C ASP A 56 1.87 20.75 37.24
N VAL A 57 2.93 21.38 36.75
CA VAL A 57 4.14 20.66 36.36
C VAL A 57 4.83 20.27 37.66
N GLU A 58 4.63 19.04 38.10
CA GLU A 58 5.15 18.55 39.38
C GLU A 58 6.68 18.60 39.45
N VAL A 59 7.35 18.40 38.31
CA VAL A 59 8.82 18.43 38.24
C VAL A 59 9.27 19.07 36.92
N LEU A 60 10.00 20.17 37.00
CA LEU A 60 10.75 20.75 35.89
C LEU A 60 12.15 20.17 35.90
N THR A 61 12.58 19.58 34.80
CA THR A 61 13.94 19.07 34.65
C THR A 61 14.55 19.57 33.34
N THR A 62 15.86 19.79 33.33
CA THR A 62 16.67 20.04 32.13
C THR A 62 17.41 18.76 31.71
N ASP A 63 17.18 17.67 32.39
CA ASP A 63 17.81 16.38 32.10
C ASP A 63 17.31 15.84 30.75
N ARG A 64 18.19 15.14 30.07
CA ARG A 64 17.88 14.53 28.77
C ARG A 64 17.00 13.28 28.97
N PRO A 65 15.77 13.22 28.42
CA PRO A 65 14.93 12.03 28.50
C PRO A 65 15.37 10.95 27.53
N GLY A 66 14.91 9.70 27.78
CA GLY A 66 15.22 8.59 26.90
C GLY A 66 14.69 8.73 25.47
N GLY A 67 13.56 9.43 25.29
CA GLY A 67 12.99 9.75 23.99
C GLY A 67 13.95 10.45 23.03
N ASP A 68 14.80 11.36 23.55
CA ASP A 68 15.82 12.03 22.74
C ASP A 68 16.85 11.06 22.17
N PHE A 69 17.28 10.08 22.97
CA PHE A 69 18.18 9.04 22.50
C PHE A 69 17.50 8.12 21.48
N MET A 70 16.21 7.81 21.66
CA MET A 70 15.44 7.06 20.69
C MET A 70 15.38 7.79 19.34
N VAL A 71 15.21 9.12 19.35
CA VAL A 71 15.26 9.95 18.13
C VAL A 71 16.64 9.89 17.46
N ASP A 72 17.75 9.92 18.21
CA ASP A 72 19.08 9.75 17.63
C ASP A 72 19.23 8.40 16.89
N ILE A 73 18.64 7.33 17.44
CA ILE A 73 18.62 6.01 16.77
C ILE A 73 17.81 6.10 15.46
N LEU A 74 16.60 6.68 15.49
CA LEU A 74 15.77 6.82 14.29
C LEU A 74 16.48 7.65 13.20
N LYS A 75 17.16 8.73 13.57
CA LYS A 75 17.99 9.52 12.65
C LYS A 75 19.11 8.68 12.04
N SER A 76 19.78 7.85 12.84
CA SER A 76 20.86 6.97 12.35
C SER A 76 20.39 5.91 11.34
N LEU A 77 19.10 5.53 11.40
CA LEU A 77 18.46 4.61 10.47
C LEU A 77 17.94 5.31 9.20
N ASN A 78 18.11 6.62 9.08
CA ASN A 78 17.72 7.46 7.95
C ASN A 78 16.22 7.40 7.61
N PHE A 79 15.36 7.36 8.62
CA PHE A 79 13.94 7.58 8.40
C PHE A 79 13.68 9.02 8.00
N GLU A 80 13.05 9.23 6.84
CA GLU A 80 12.65 10.56 6.38
C GLU A 80 11.36 11.02 7.07
N TYR A 81 10.44 10.09 7.30
CA TYR A 81 9.11 10.32 7.85
C TYR A 81 8.74 9.28 8.91
N ILE A 82 7.85 9.71 9.81
CA ILE A 82 7.15 8.85 10.74
C ILE A 82 5.66 9.17 10.72
N ALA A 83 4.83 8.20 10.29
CA ALA A 83 3.40 8.37 10.19
C ALA A 83 2.71 7.93 11.49
N SER A 84 1.74 8.69 11.98
CA SER A 84 1.07 8.36 13.23
C SER A 84 -0.32 8.97 13.35
N ASN A 85 -1.25 8.20 13.94
CA ASN A 85 -2.36 8.77 14.67
C ASN A 85 -1.85 9.04 16.10
N PRO A 86 -1.82 10.31 16.58
CA PRO A 86 -1.20 10.65 17.87
C PRO A 86 -1.81 9.89 19.04
N GLY A 87 -0.96 9.46 19.99
CA GLY A 87 -1.39 8.69 21.13
C GLY A 87 -0.52 8.88 22.37
N SER A 88 -1.13 8.81 23.55
CA SER A 88 -0.46 9.09 24.82
C SER A 88 0.61 8.06 25.22
N SER A 89 0.56 6.84 24.71
CA SER A 89 1.53 5.79 25.06
C SER A 89 2.92 5.98 24.45
N PHE A 90 3.05 6.94 23.53
CA PHE A 90 4.33 7.34 22.93
C PHE A 90 4.55 8.87 22.96
N ARG A 91 3.93 9.55 23.94
CA ARG A 91 4.05 11.01 24.08
C ARG A 91 5.48 11.48 24.28
N GLY A 92 6.32 10.69 24.99
CA GLY A 92 7.72 11.01 25.21
C GLY A 92 8.52 11.07 23.92
N ILE A 93 8.50 10.04 23.10
CA ILE A 93 9.19 10.03 21.80
C ILE A 93 8.56 11.03 20.82
N HIS A 94 7.23 11.24 20.87
CA HIS A 94 6.57 12.23 20.02
C HIS A 94 7.09 13.65 20.35
N GLU A 95 7.13 14.02 21.63
CA GLU A 95 7.69 15.29 22.08
C GLU A 95 9.15 15.43 21.63
N SER A 96 9.98 14.39 21.83
CA SER A 96 11.38 14.39 21.41
C SER A 96 11.56 14.53 19.89
N ILE A 97 10.70 13.92 19.05
CA ILE A 97 10.73 14.12 17.59
C ILE A 97 10.50 15.60 17.25
N ILE A 98 9.50 16.23 17.89
CA ILE A 98 9.11 17.61 17.59
C ILE A 98 10.15 18.61 18.09
N ASN A 99 10.48 18.57 19.38
CA ASN A 99 11.30 19.59 20.02
C ASN A 99 12.81 19.30 19.92
N TYR A 100 13.28 18.14 20.35
CA TYR A 100 14.69 17.76 20.25
C TYR A 100 15.10 17.47 18.79
N GLY A 101 14.27 16.75 18.06
CA GLY A 101 14.49 16.38 16.66
C GLY A 101 14.25 17.51 15.67
N ASN A 102 13.63 18.62 16.08
CA ASN A 102 13.17 19.74 15.25
C ASN A 102 12.18 19.28 14.14
N ASN A 103 11.44 18.21 14.37
CA ASN A 103 10.54 17.60 13.40
C ASN A 103 11.22 17.34 12.03
N GLN A 104 12.46 16.85 12.06
CA GLN A 104 13.25 16.58 10.85
C GLN A 104 13.99 15.25 10.95
N ALA A 105 13.81 14.42 9.92
CA ALA A 105 14.47 13.13 9.76
C ALA A 105 14.43 12.24 11.03
N PRO A 106 13.25 11.80 11.51
CA PRO A 106 11.98 11.79 10.77
C PRO A 106 11.11 13.03 10.96
N GLU A 107 10.40 13.46 9.89
CA GLU A 107 9.28 14.39 9.97
C GLU A 107 8.02 13.63 10.42
N PHE A 108 7.32 14.16 11.42
CA PHE A 108 6.08 13.58 11.92
C PHE A 108 4.90 13.92 11.00
N LEU A 109 4.24 12.90 10.49
CA LEU A 109 3.08 13.02 9.62
C LEU A 109 1.81 12.60 10.37
N THR A 110 0.88 13.54 10.52
CA THR A 110 -0.40 13.30 11.21
C THR A 110 -1.36 12.52 10.31
N CYS A 111 -1.75 11.34 10.78
CA CYS A 111 -2.78 10.51 10.18
C CYS A 111 -4.00 10.43 11.11
N CYS A 112 -5.18 10.22 10.54
CA CYS A 112 -6.42 10.14 11.31
C CYS A 112 -6.72 8.73 11.83
N HIS A 113 -5.92 7.73 11.47
CA HIS A 113 -6.12 6.32 11.84
C HIS A 113 -4.81 5.54 11.67
N GLU A 114 -4.55 4.56 12.55
CA GLU A 114 -3.31 3.77 12.51
C GLU A 114 -3.22 2.86 11.28
N GLU A 115 -4.34 2.33 10.81
CA GLU A 115 -4.38 1.58 9.54
C GLU A 115 -3.90 2.44 8.37
N SER A 116 -4.35 3.71 8.32
CA SER A 116 -3.89 4.66 7.31
C SER A 116 -2.40 4.95 7.43
N SER A 117 -1.87 5.05 8.65
CA SER A 117 -0.42 5.28 8.89
C SER A 117 0.42 4.12 8.34
N VAL A 118 0.02 2.88 8.61
CA VAL A 118 0.73 1.68 8.15
C VAL A 118 0.59 1.52 6.63
N ALA A 119 -0.61 1.70 6.06
CA ALA A 119 -0.81 1.60 4.62
C ALA A 119 -0.07 2.71 3.85
N MET A 120 0.03 3.92 4.43
CA MET A 120 0.84 5.01 3.90
C MET A 120 2.33 4.65 3.87
N ALA A 121 2.86 4.08 4.97
CA ALA A 121 4.23 3.58 5.03
C ALA A 121 4.49 2.46 4.01
N HIS A 122 3.53 1.59 3.80
CA HIS A 122 3.57 0.53 2.79
C HIS A 122 3.69 1.11 1.37
N GLY A 123 2.83 2.05 0.99
CA GLY A 123 2.89 2.71 -0.34
C GLY A 123 4.17 3.54 -0.54
N TYR A 124 4.64 4.22 0.49
CA TYR A 124 5.90 4.98 0.48
C TYR A 124 7.09 4.07 0.14
N PHE A 125 7.22 2.92 0.81
CA PHE A 125 8.31 1.98 0.56
C PHE A 125 8.36 1.50 -0.90
N LYS A 126 7.22 1.26 -1.52
CA LYS A 126 7.16 0.77 -2.90
C LYS A 126 7.73 1.74 -3.95
N VAL A 127 7.78 3.01 -3.62
CA VAL A 127 8.40 4.04 -4.46
C VAL A 127 9.83 4.30 -4.06
N GLU A 128 10.06 4.48 -2.74
CA GLU A 128 11.35 4.96 -2.21
C GLU A 128 12.38 3.84 -2.02
N GLY A 129 11.92 2.61 -1.78
CA GLY A 129 12.79 1.49 -1.44
C GLY A 129 13.40 1.57 -0.03
N LYS A 130 12.98 2.57 0.77
CA LYS A 130 13.34 2.74 2.19
C LYS A 130 12.08 2.64 3.04
N PRO A 131 12.13 2.01 4.22
CA PRO A 131 10.98 1.94 5.09
C PRO A 131 10.64 3.33 5.67
N MET A 132 9.35 3.58 5.89
CA MET A 132 8.86 4.64 6.74
C MET A 132 8.59 4.07 8.13
N ALA A 133 8.87 4.84 9.17
CA ALA A 133 8.50 4.47 10.53
C ALA A 133 7.02 4.79 10.79
N VAL A 134 6.40 4.05 11.70
CA VAL A 134 5.03 4.26 12.16
C VAL A 134 5.00 4.22 13.67
N LEU A 135 4.33 5.18 14.31
CA LEU A 135 3.99 5.13 15.73
C LEU A 135 2.55 4.67 15.90
N CYS A 136 2.33 3.63 16.69
CA CYS A 136 1.03 3.12 17.04
C CYS A 136 0.80 3.16 18.55
N HIS A 137 -0.44 3.46 18.98
CA HIS A 137 -0.84 3.15 20.33
C HIS A 137 -0.65 1.65 20.61
N GLY A 138 -0.23 1.28 21.81
CA GLY A 138 0.13 -0.10 22.13
C GLY A 138 -0.99 -1.10 21.85
N THR A 139 -2.05 -1.07 22.63
CA THR A 139 -3.15 -2.01 22.49
C THR A 139 -4.08 -1.61 21.36
N VAL A 140 -4.72 -0.45 21.47
CA VAL A 140 -5.79 -0.03 20.53
C VAL A 140 -5.25 0.30 19.17
N GLY A 141 -4.07 0.93 19.07
CA GLY A 141 -3.47 1.29 17.78
C GLY A 141 -2.99 0.08 16.98
N LEU A 142 -2.41 -0.94 17.64
CA LEU A 142 -2.06 -2.18 16.95
C LEU A 142 -3.28 -2.96 16.48
N GLN A 143 -4.40 -2.92 17.23
CA GLN A 143 -5.66 -3.51 16.78
C GLN A 143 -6.19 -2.80 15.54
N HIS A 144 -6.18 -1.47 15.50
CA HIS A 144 -6.57 -0.69 14.33
C HIS A 144 -5.63 -0.92 13.14
N ALA A 145 -4.33 -1.05 13.38
CA ALA A 145 -3.32 -1.24 12.34
C ALA A 145 -3.27 -2.68 11.79
N ALA A 146 -3.85 -3.66 12.49
CA ALA A 146 -3.64 -5.09 12.24
C ALA A 146 -3.88 -5.49 10.78
N MET A 147 -4.93 -4.98 10.13
CA MET A 147 -5.22 -5.30 8.73
C MET A 147 -4.17 -4.74 7.78
N ALA A 148 -3.70 -3.51 7.98
CA ALA A 148 -2.66 -2.92 7.15
C ALA A 148 -1.29 -3.57 7.38
N ILE A 149 -0.98 -4.02 8.60
CA ILE A 149 0.22 -4.82 8.91
C ILE A 149 0.16 -6.16 8.17
N TYR A 150 -1.00 -6.84 8.19
CA TYR A 150 -1.20 -8.07 7.44
C TYR A 150 -1.03 -7.87 5.93
N ASN A 151 -1.58 -6.80 5.37
CA ASN A 151 -1.36 -6.44 3.96
C ASN A 151 0.14 -6.29 3.65
N ALA A 152 0.88 -5.56 4.49
CA ALA A 152 2.33 -5.37 4.30
C ALA A 152 3.12 -6.69 4.42
N TYR A 153 2.70 -7.58 5.33
CA TYR A 153 3.27 -8.92 5.48
C TYR A 153 3.08 -9.74 4.20
N CYS A 154 1.85 -9.83 3.70
CA CYS A 154 1.52 -10.56 2.49
C CYS A 154 2.20 -9.98 1.24
N ASP A 155 2.38 -8.67 1.19
CA ASP A 155 3.06 -7.99 0.08
C ASP A 155 4.60 -7.97 0.23
N ARG A 156 5.14 -8.52 1.32
CA ARG A 156 6.58 -8.53 1.60
C ARG A 156 7.18 -7.12 1.60
N VAL A 157 6.52 -6.21 2.34
CA VAL A 157 6.95 -4.82 2.49
C VAL A 157 7.39 -4.55 3.91
N PRO A 158 8.59 -3.99 4.13
CA PRO A 158 9.12 -3.70 5.45
C PRO A 158 8.50 -2.41 5.99
N VAL A 159 7.49 -2.50 6.82
CA VAL A 159 7.00 -1.39 7.63
C VAL A 159 7.63 -1.47 9.02
N TYR A 160 8.18 -0.37 9.50
CA TYR A 160 8.86 -0.30 10.79
C TYR A 160 7.95 0.32 11.84
N ILE A 161 7.42 -0.49 12.75
CA ILE A 161 6.39 -0.08 13.70
C ILE A 161 6.99 0.04 15.10
N LEU A 162 6.78 1.19 15.71
CA LEU A 162 7.01 1.45 17.13
C LEU A 162 5.66 1.49 17.84
N ALA A 163 5.44 0.63 18.82
CA ALA A 163 4.20 0.55 19.57
C ALA A 163 4.40 0.99 21.02
N GLY A 164 3.75 2.08 21.43
CA GLY A 164 3.87 2.59 22.80
C GLY A 164 3.13 1.69 23.79
N ASN A 165 3.74 1.45 24.96
CA ASN A 165 3.15 0.65 26.03
C ASN A 165 3.70 1.13 27.39
N THR A 166 3.06 0.78 28.49
CA THR A 166 3.62 0.87 29.84
C THR A 166 3.73 -0.55 30.39
N LEU A 167 4.95 -1.10 30.35
CA LEU A 167 5.19 -2.51 30.69
C LEU A 167 5.02 -2.76 32.18
N ASP A 168 5.60 -1.91 33.04
CA ASP A 168 5.43 -2.01 34.49
C ASP A 168 4.03 -1.59 34.89
N ALA A 169 3.23 -2.57 35.32
CA ALA A 169 1.84 -2.33 35.74
C ALA A 169 1.71 -1.38 36.94
N THR A 170 2.76 -1.26 37.77
CA THR A 170 2.77 -0.38 38.95
C THR A 170 2.94 1.10 38.55
N MET A 171 3.46 1.36 37.35
CA MET A 171 3.67 2.71 36.79
C MET A 171 2.51 3.19 35.91
N ARG A 172 1.48 2.35 35.70
CA ARG A 172 0.32 2.72 34.88
C ARG A 172 -0.60 3.67 35.64
N ARG A 173 -0.83 4.85 35.08
CA ARG A 173 -1.80 5.78 35.62
C ARG A 173 -3.22 5.19 35.50
N PRO A 174 -4.11 5.43 36.49
CA PRO A 174 -5.51 5.03 36.43
C PRO A 174 -6.20 5.58 35.18
N GLY A 175 -7.14 4.83 34.63
CA GLY A 175 -7.92 5.24 33.46
C GLY A 175 -7.31 4.77 32.15
N VAL A 176 -6.95 5.71 31.25
CA VAL A 176 -6.58 5.39 29.86
C VAL A 176 -5.35 4.49 29.75
N GLU A 177 -4.26 4.75 30.47
CA GLU A 177 -3.06 3.92 30.40
C GLU A 177 -3.34 2.49 30.84
N TRP A 178 -4.19 2.32 31.84
CA TRP A 178 -4.61 1.01 32.33
C TRP A 178 -5.35 0.21 31.27
N ALA A 179 -6.24 0.87 30.51
CA ALA A 179 -7.01 0.24 29.44
C ALA A 179 -6.20 0.02 28.16
N HIS A 180 -5.19 0.85 27.90
CA HIS A 180 -4.40 0.83 26.67
C HIS A 180 -3.07 0.09 26.78
N SER A 181 -2.68 -0.37 27.96
CA SER A 181 -1.45 -1.13 28.20
C SER A 181 -1.77 -2.61 28.41
N VAL A 182 -0.97 -3.46 27.79
CA VAL A 182 -1.04 -4.93 27.93
C VAL A 182 0.35 -5.48 28.19
N GLN A 183 0.40 -6.70 28.69
CA GLN A 183 1.67 -7.35 29.00
C GLN A 183 2.50 -7.64 27.74
N ASP A 184 1.86 -8.07 26.66
CA ASP A 184 2.49 -8.42 25.39
C ASP A 184 1.69 -7.84 24.23
N ALA A 185 1.97 -6.58 23.89
CA ALA A 185 1.24 -5.87 22.85
C ALA A 185 1.51 -6.47 21.45
N ALA A 186 2.72 -6.90 21.17
CA ALA A 186 3.09 -7.45 19.88
C ALA A 186 2.40 -8.78 19.58
N SER A 187 1.92 -9.50 20.60
CA SER A 187 1.23 -10.79 20.41
C SER A 187 0.00 -10.68 19.50
N MET A 188 -0.66 -9.49 19.46
CA MET A 188 -1.83 -9.25 18.61
C MET A 188 -1.54 -9.34 17.11
N VAL A 189 -0.29 -9.09 16.71
CA VAL A 189 0.13 -9.06 15.31
C VAL A 189 1.31 -9.99 15.01
N ARG A 190 1.79 -10.74 15.99
CA ARG A 190 2.99 -11.58 15.91
C ARG A 190 2.96 -12.59 14.77
N ASP A 191 1.81 -13.11 14.41
CA ASP A 191 1.70 -14.09 13.32
C ASP A 191 1.94 -13.49 11.93
N PHE A 192 1.83 -12.16 11.79
CA PHE A 192 2.03 -11.46 10.53
C PHE A 192 2.99 -10.26 10.63
N VAL A 193 3.98 -10.37 11.52
CA VAL A 193 5.20 -9.56 11.49
C VAL A 193 6.41 -10.50 11.46
N LYS A 194 7.49 -10.08 10.82
CA LYS A 194 8.69 -10.90 10.72
C LYS A 194 9.38 -11.07 12.06
N TRP A 195 9.35 -10.02 12.88
CA TRP A 195 10.01 -9.99 14.18
C TRP A 195 9.41 -8.92 15.08
N ASP A 196 9.40 -9.17 16.37
CA ASP A 196 8.99 -8.22 17.39
C ASP A 196 9.93 -8.29 18.61
N ASP A 197 10.02 -7.18 19.36
CA ASP A 197 10.79 -7.09 20.60
C ASP A 197 10.18 -6.08 21.58
N ASN A 198 10.46 -6.29 22.87
CA ASN A 198 10.09 -5.41 23.98
C ASN A 198 11.36 -4.98 24.74
N PRO A 199 12.10 -3.95 24.29
CA PRO A 199 13.29 -3.47 24.96
C PRO A 199 13.00 -2.99 26.40
N VAL A 200 13.82 -3.41 27.35
CA VAL A 200 13.68 -3.09 28.78
C VAL A 200 14.73 -2.08 29.28
N SER A 201 15.53 -1.54 28.39
CA SER A 201 16.52 -0.50 28.68
C SER A 201 16.89 0.27 27.42
N LEU A 202 17.43 1.48 27.53
CA LEU A 202 17.88 2.26 26.40
C LEU A 202 18.99 1.59 25.55
N PRO A 203 20.02 0.94 26.15
CA PRO A 203 20.96 0.14 25.37
C PRO A 203 20.30 -1.01 24.62
N HIS A 204 19.32 -1.71 25.24
CA HIS A 204 18.55 -2.76 24.57
C HIS A 204 17.72 -2.19 23.43
N PHE A 205 17.05 -1.03 23.63
CA PHE A 205 16.33 -0.36 22.55
C PHE A 205 17.23 -0.03 21.36
N ALA A 206 18.43 0.49 21.59
CA ALA A 206 19.36 0.84 20.53
C ALA A 206 19.73 -0.38 19.66
N GLU A 207 20.06 -1.51 20.29
CA GLU A 207 20.39 -2.74 19.57
C GLU A 207 19.17 -3.36 18.89
N SER A 208 18.03 -3.36 19.57
CA SER A 208 16.77 -3.89 19.06
C SER A 208 16.29 -3.10 17.84
N ALA A 209 16.32 -1.78 17.90
CA ALA A 209 15.89 -0.90 16.80
C ALA A 209 16.72 -1.12 15.52
N VAL A 210 18.05 -1.19 15.64
CA VAL A 210 18.94 -1.44 14.49
C VAL A 210 18.76 -2.87 13.96
N ARG A 211 18.57 -3.86 14.86
CA ARG A 211 18.29 -5.26 14.49
C ARG A 211 16.96 -5.38 13.77
N ALA A 212 15.90 -4.73 14.25
CA ALA A 212 14.58 -4.70 13.63
C ALA A 212 14.66 -4.18 12.18
N TYR A 213 15.37 -3.05 11.96
CA TYR A 213 15.57 -2.51 10.63
C TYR A 213 16.30 -3.50 9.71
N LYS A 214 17.38 -4.10 10.18
CA LYS A 214 18.12 -5.12 9.42
C LYS A 214 17.23 -6.31 9.05
N ILE A 215 16.45 -6.82 9.99
CA ILE A 215 15.53 -7.96 9.78
C ILE A 215 14.45 -7.59 8.77
N ALA A 216 13.82 -6.41 8.91
CA ALA A 216 12.78 -5.93 8.00
C ALA A 216 13.27 -5.85 6.55
N MET A 217 14.48 -5.33 6.35
CA MET A 217 15.08 -5.10 5.03
C MET A 217 15.77 -6.33 4.41
N THR A 218 15.93 -7.41 5.15
CA THR A 218 16.49 -8.67 4.60
C THR A 218 15.38 -9.48 3.92
N PRO A 219 15.52 -9.92 2.65
CA PRO A 219 14.53 -10.78 1.99
C PRO A 219 14.26 -12.12 2.72
N PRO A 220 12.99 -12.56 2.76
CA PRO A 220 11.79 -11.83 2.37
C PRO A 220 11.55 -10.66 3.30
N MET A 221 11.39 -9.45 2.74
CA MET A 221 11.14 -8.24 3.53
C MET A 221 9.72 -8.28 4.09
N MET A 222 9.55 -7.86 5.35
CA MET A 222 8.26 -7.90 6.04
C MET A 222 8.22 -6.86 7.18
N PRO A 223 7.05 -6.49 7.70
CA PRO A 223 6.93 -5.58 8.82
C PRO A 223 7.57 -6.13 10.10
N VAL A 224 8.00 -5.23 10.97
CA VAL A 224 8.53 -5.51 12.31
C VAL A 224 7.87 -4.60 13.34
N VAL A 225 7.83 -5.05 14.60
CA VAL A 225 7.30 -4.26 15.72
C VAL A 225 8.35 -4.19 16.84
N VAL A 226 8.63 -2.96 17.30
CA VAL A 226 9.38 -2.71 18.52
C VAL A 226 8.47 -2.01 19.51
N VAL A 227 8.20 -2.64 20.63
CA VAL A 227 7.39 -2.05 21.69
C VAL A 227 8.27 -1.11 22.50
N ILE A 228 7.80 0.12 22.75
CA ILE A 228 8.53 1.15 23.48
C ILE A 228 7.83 1.46 24.80
N ASP A 229 8.52 1.20 25.90
CA ASP A 229 7.99 1.45 27.24
C ASP A 229 7.94 2.95 27.54
N GLY A 230 6.85 3.40 28.22
CA GLY A 230 6.66 4.81 28.59
C GLY A 230 7.75 5.35 29.50
N GLY A 231 8.17 4.60 30.50
CA GLY A 231 9.25 4.98 31.40
C GLY A 231 10.59 5.18 30.65
N LEU A 232 10.91 4.27 29.72
CA LEU A 232 12.12 4.45 28.89
C LEU A 232 12.09 5.69 27.99
N GLN A 233 10.92 6.17 27.62
CA GLN A 233 10.76 7.38 26.81
C GLN A 233 10.90 8.65 27.64
N GLU A 234 10.28 8.68 28.82
CA GLU A 234 9.99 9.89 29.60
C GLU A 234 11.01 10.15 30.71
N ASP A 235 11.60 9.09 31.28
CA ASP A 235 12.52 9.24 32.40
C ASP A 235 13.85 9.86 31.95
N PRO A 236 14.45 10.73 32.82
CA PRO A 236 15.81 11.23 32.62
C PRO A 236 16.83 10.09 32.48
N ILE A 237 17.78 10.26 31.57
CA ILE A 237 18.84 9.28 31.38
C ILE A 237 19.84 9.38 32.53
N PRO A 238 20.00 8.36 33.39
CA PRO A 238 20.98 8.38 34.48
C PRO A 238 22.40 8.55 33.96
N PRO A 239 23.28 9.35 34.63
CA PRO A 239 24.65 9.58 34.17
C PRO A 239 25.47 8.32 33.90
N GLU A 240 25.29 7.29 34.72
CA GLU A 240 25.94 5.99 34.55
C GLU A 240 25.48 5.23 33.32
N ILE A 241 24.23 5.43 32.90
CA ILE A 241 23.69 4.87 31.65
C ILE A 241 24.14 5.74 30.47
N ALA A 242 24.08 7.06 30.57
CA ALA A 242 24.48 7.99 29.51
C ALA A 242 25.90 7.70 28.98
N SER A 243 26.83 7.38 29.87
CA SER A 243 28.22 7.04 29.51
C SER A 243 28.36 5.76 28.65
N ARG A 244 27.35 4.90 28.65
CA ARG A 244 27.33 3.61 27.94
C ARG A 244 26.46 3.64 26.68
N LEU A 245 25.65 4.70 26.51
CA LEU A 245 24.80 4.81 25.33
C LEU A 245 25.65 4.98 24.08
N ARG A 246 25.33 4.21 23.09
CA ARG A 246 25.90 4.30 21.75
C ARG A 246 24.84 3.97 20.70
N VAL A 247 24.96 4.59 19.54
CA VAL A 247 24.18 4.25 18.36
C VAL A 247 24.88 3.10 17.63
N PRO A 248 24.30 1.89 17.56
CA PRO A 248 24.91 0.78 16.82
C PRO A 248 24.98 1.11 15.32
N ARG A 249 26.07 0.69 14.68
CA ARG A 249 26.18 0.83 13.22
C ARG A 249 25.31 -0.19 12.51
N LEU A 250 24.41 0.28 11.63
CA LEU A 250 23.63 -0.60 10.76
C LEU A 250 24.54 -1.28 9.72
N THR A 251 24.40 -2.59 9.59
CA THR A 251 25.00 -3.39 8.52
C THR A 251 23.90 -4.23 7.87
N THR A 252 23.55 -3.91 6.63
CA THR A 252 22.56 -4.67 5.85
C THR A 252 23.14 -6.00 5.37
N ALA A 253 22.30 -7.04 5.30
CA ALA A 253 22.69 -8.32 4.73
C ALA A 253 22.60 -8.28 3.19
N THR A 254 23.55 -8.95 2.54
CA THR A 254 23.44 -9.20 1.09
C THR A 254 22.38 -10.29 0.87
N PRO A 255 21.43 -10.10 -0.07
CA PRO A 255 20.44 -11.12 -0.39
C PRO A 255 21.09 -12.42 -0.89
N PRO A 256 20.60 -13.60 -0.47
CA PRO A 256 21.18 -14.88 -0.87
C PRO A 256 20.90 -15.16 -2.35
N GLN A 257 21.93 -15.56 -3.07
CA GLN A 257 21.83 -16.06 -4.45
C GLN A 257 21.57 -17.56 -4.44
N GLY A 258 20.92 -18.10 -5.47
CA GLY A 258 20.70 -19.53 -5.66
C GLY A 258 21.99 -20.33 -5.78
N ASP A 259 21.97 -21.59 -5.32
CA ASP A 259 23.08 -22.51 -5.47
C ASP A 259 23.50 -22.67 -6.92
N SER A 260 24.81 -22.72 -7.17
CA SER A 260 25.37 -22.73 -8.53
C SER A 260 24.97 -23.98 -9.33
N GLY A 261 24.83 -25.14 -8.69
CA GLY A 261 24.37 -26.37 -9.33
C GLY A 261 22.90 -26.30 -9.71
N ALA A 262 22.05 -25.77 -8.83
CA ALA A 262 20.64 -25.56 -9.11
C ALA A 262 20.42 -24.50 -10.23
N VAL A 263 21.21 -23.43 -10.23
CA VAL A 263 21.22 -22.42 -11.29
C VAL A 263 21.62 -23.03 -12.65
N ALA A 264 22.65 -23.87 -12.68
CA ALA A 264 23.09 -24.56 -13.91
C ALA A 264 22.01 -25.52 -14.43
N GLU A 265 21.34 -26.26 -13.56
CA GLU A 265 20.25 -27.17 -13.93
C GLU A 265 19.03 -26.38 -14.46
N ALA A 266 18.65 -25.30 -13.78
CA ALA A 266 17.58 -24.41 -14.26
C ALA A 266 17.90 -23.86 -15.67
N ALA A 267 19.13 -23.37 -15.88
CA ALA A 267 19.57 -22.87 -17.18
C ALA A 267 19.51 -23.97 -18.26
N ARG A 268 19.94 -25.20 -17.93
CA ARG A 268 19.87 -26.34 -18.83
C ARG A 268 18.44 -26.68 -19.25
N LEU A 269 17.51 -26.72 -18.30
CA LEU A 269 16.11 -26.96 -18.54
C LEU A 269 15.51 -25.87 -19.45
N LEU A 270 15.74 -24.61 -19.13
CA LEU A 270 15.21 -23.46 -19.86
C LEU A 270 15.72 -23.38 -21.31
N VAL A 271 17.04 -23.58 -21.54
CA VAL A 271 17.63 -23.54 -22.88
C VAL A 271 17.14 -24.70 -23.75
N ASN A 272 16.93 -25.87 -23.16
CA ASN A 272 16.43 -27.05 -23.89
C ASN A 272 14.92 -27.03 -24.14
N ALA A 273 14.17 -26.16 -23.46
CA ALA A 273 12.72 -26.08 -23.60
C ALA A 273 12.29 -25.60 -25.00
N GLN A 274 11.22 -26.19 -25.50
CA GLN A 274 10.54 -25.72 -26.70
C GLN A 274 9.57 -24.57 -26.38
N ASN A 275 8.87 -24.66 -25.25
CA ASN A 275 7.89 -23.67 -24.78
C ASN A 275 8.18 -23.26 -23.34
N PRO A 276 9.33 -22.63 -23.04
CA PRO A 276 9.59 -22.09 -21.70
C PRO A 276 8.65 -20.92 -21.42
N VAL A 277 8.20 -20.80 -20.17
CA VAL A 277 7.40 -19.66 -19.67
C VAL A 277 8.04 -19.15 -18.39
N ILE A 278 8.20 -17.84 -18.29
CA ILE A 278 8.63 -17.18 -17.06
C ILE A 278 7.40 -16.54 -16.41
N VAL A 279 7.18 -16.82 -15.13
CA VAL A 279 6.12 -16.19 -14.33
C VAL A 279 6.77 -15.42 -13.20
N ALA A 280 6.52 -14.12 -13.12
CA ALA A 280 7.08 -13.22 -12.11
C ALA A 280 5.95 -12.54 -11.31
N ASP A 281 6.15 -12.45 -9.98
CA ASP A 281 5.19 -11.78 -9.10
C ASP A 281 5.87 -10.65 -8.31
N ARG A 282 6.54 -10.94 -7.20
CA ARG A 282 7.21 -9.92 -6.36
C ARG A 282 8.73 -9.87 -6.60
N LEU A 283 9.13 -10.11 -7.83
CA LEU A 283 10.54 -10.21 -8.22
C LEU A 283 11.29 -8.88 -8.14
N ALA A 284 10.79 -7.87 -8.86
CA ALA A 284 11.50 -6.61 -9.03
C ALA A 284 11.38 -5.73 -7.77
N ARG A 285 12.23 -5.96 -6.78
CA ARG A 285 12.33 -5.14 -5.57
C ARG A 285 12.99 -3.79 -5.85
N THR A 286 13.83 -3.73 -6.88
CA THR A 286 14.55 -2.54 -7.32
C THR A 286 14.37 -2.33 -8.82
N PRO A 287 14.67 -1.13 -9.35
CA PRO A 287 14.66 -0.90 -10.80
C PRO A 287 15.55 -1.90 -11.57
N ALA A 288 16.66 -2.35 -10.96
CA ALA A 288 17.55 -3.33 -11.56
C ALA A 288 16.87 -4.71 -11.75
N GLY A 289 15.95 -5.09 -10.88
CA GLY A 289 15.19 -6.34 -10.99
C GLY A 289 14.42 -6.45 -12.29
N MET A 290 13.73 -5.37 -12.68
CA MET A 290 13.03 -5.31 -13.97
C MET A 290 14.00 -5.46 -15.16
N THR A 291 15.13 -4.76 -15.15
CA THR A 291 16.15 -4.85 -16.19
C THR A 291 16.71 -6.26 -16.32
N ARG A 292 17.05 -6.90 -15.19
CA ARG A 292 17.57 -8.27 -15.15
C ARG A 292 16.57 -9.31 -15.67
N LEU A 293 15.28 -9.11 -15.38
CA LEU A 293 14.24 -9.99 -15.94
C LEU A 293 14.11 -9.83 -17.45
N VAL A 294 14.19 -8.60 -17.97
CA VAL A 294 14.23 -8.35 -19.42
C VAL A 294 15.41 -9.06 -20.05
N GLU A 295 16.62 -8.96 -19.48
CA GLU A 295 17.82 -9.62 -19.98
C GLU A 295 17.68 -11.16 -20.02
N LEU A 296 17.10 -11.78 -19.00
CA LEU A 296 16.85 -13.23 -19.00
C LEU A 296 15.81 -13.62 -20.06
N ALA A 297 14.70 -12.89 -20.12
CA ALA A 297 13.64 -13.15 -21.08
C ALA A 297 14.14 -13.03 -22.52
N GLU A 298 14.96 -12.01 -22.82
CA GLU A 298 15.58 -11.82 -24.15
C GLU A 298 16.65 -12.88 -24.46
N ALA A 299 17.44 -13.29 -23.48
CA ALA A 299 18.43 -14.36 -23.68
C ALA A 299 17.78 -15.69 -24.06
N LEU A 300 16.57 -15.96 -23.59
CA LEU A 300 15.77 -17.15 -23.86
C LEU A 300 14.74 -16.94 -24.98
N GLN A 301 14.43 -15.69 -25.33
CA GLN A 301 13.24 -15.30 -26.11
C GLN A 301 11.96 -15.99 -25.57
N ALA A 302 11.84 -16.01 -24.24
CA ALA A 302 10.76 -16.64 -23.51
C ALA A 302 9.67 -15.62 -23.14
N PRO A 303 8.37 -15.98 -23.24
CA PRO A 303 7.28 -15.11 -22.79
C PRO A 303 7.32 -14.96 -21.28
N VAL A 304 6.99 -13.76 -20.82
CA VAL A 304 6.85 -13.41 -19.41
C VAL A 304 5.38 -13.18 -19.10
N ILE A 305 4.92 -13.82 -18.03
CA ILE A 305 3.65 -13.55 -17.36
C ILE A 305 3.97 -12.75 -16.11
N ASP A 306 3.62 -11.48 -16.12
CA ASP A 306 3.73 -10.61 -14.95
C ASP A 306 2.43 -10.67 -14.15
N GLN A 307 2.49 -11.19 -12.92
CA GLN A 307 1.34 -11.27 -12.00
C GLN A 307 1.08 -9.95 -11.27
N ARG A 308 1.93 -8.94 -11.50
CA ARG A 308 1.75 -7.56 -11.03
C ARG A 308 1.88 -7.32 -9.53
N GLY A 309 2.42 -8.25 -8.76
CA GLY A 309 2.78 -7.95 -7.37
C GLY A 309 3.82 -6.83 -7.25
N ARG A 310 4.58 -6.61 -8.34
CA ARG A 310 5.46 -5.45 -8.59
C ARG A 310 5.42 -5.11 -10.08
N MET A 311 6.08 -4.01 -10.47
CA MET A 311 6.37 -3.73 -11.88
C MET A 311 7.56 -4.59 -12.32
N ASN A 312 7.29 -5.84 -12.71
CA ASN A 312 8.36 -6.80 -13.01
C ASN A 312 8.86 -6.72 -14.46
N PHE A 313 7.97 -6.38 -15.40
CA PHE A 313 8.29 -6.46 -16.82
C PHE A 313 7.56 -5.38 -17.63
N PRO A 314 8.22 -4.69 -18.58
CA PRO A 314 7.59 -3.64 -19.38
C PRO A 314 6.36 -4.13 -20.13
N SER A 315 5.24 -3.43 -20.03
CA SER A 315 3.98 -3.82 -20.69
C SER A 315 4.06 -3.69 -22.22
N SER A 316 4.91 -2.80 -22.73
CA SER A 316 5.11 -2.63 -24.19
C SER A 316 6.03 -3.68 -24.81
N HIS A 317 6.78 -4.43 -23.99
CA HIS A 317 7.75 -5.41 -24.49
C HIS A 317 7.05 -6.58 -25.21
N PRO A 318 7.54 -7.03 -26.38
CA PRO A 318 6.90 -8.12 -27.14
C PRO A 318 6.77 -9.44 -26.38
N LEU A 319 7.70 -9.72 -25.47
CA LEU A 319 7.65 -10.92 -24.62
C LEU A 319 6.71 -10.79 -23.42
N ASN A 320 6.11 -9.62 -23.14
CA ASN A 320 5.02 -9.52 -22.16
C ASN A 320 3.75 -10.17 -22.74
N GLN A 321 3.44 -11.34 -22.23
CA GLN A 321 2.33 -12.17 -22.71
C GLN A 321 1.34 -12.48 -21.58
N SER A 322 1.25 -11.59 -20.59
CA SER A 322 0.42 -11.77 -19.39
C SER A 322 -1.06 -12.02 -19.71
N ALA A 323 -1.59 -11.40 -20.76
CA ALA A 323 -2.98 -11.61 -21.19
C ALA A 323 -3.24 -13.02 -21.74
N SER A 324 -2.21 -13.73 -22.22
CA SER A 324 -2.28 -15.08 -22.74
C SER A 324 -1.88 -16.15 -21.72
N SER A 325 -1.80 -15.80 -20.43
CA SER A 325 -1.28 -16.65 -19.34
C SER A 325 -1.88 -18.06 -19.33
N GLY A 326 -3.20 -18.20 -19.51
CA GLY A 326 -3.87 -19.49 -19.49
C GLY A 326 -3.37 -20.47 -20.55
N SER A 327 -3.23 -20.02 -21.79
CA SER A 327 -2.74 -20.83 -22.91
C SER A 327 -1.24 -21.10 -22.82
N LEU A 328 -0.44 -20.15 -22.35
CA LEU A 328 0.99 -20.32 -22.17
C LEU A 328 1.29 -21.39 -21.11
N ILE A 329 0.66 -21.30 -19.94
CA ILE A 329 0.83 -22.28 -18.85
C ILE A 329 0.40 -23.68 -19.32
N ALA A 330 -0.73 -23.80 -20.04
CA ALA A 330 -1.22 -25.08 -20.53
C ALA A 330 -0.29 -25.76 -21.55
N ASN A 331 0.46 -24.98 -22.33
CA ASN A 331 1.33 -25.50 -23.38
C ASN A 331 2.83 -25.50 -22.99
N ALA A 332 3.18 -25.00 -21.82
CA ALA A 332 4.56 -24.95 -21.36
C ALA A 332 5.16 -26.36 -21.19
N ASP A 333 6.43 -26.51 -21.48
CA ASP A 333 7.25 -27.67 -21.11
C ASP A 333 8.21 -27.37 -19.95
N VAL A 334 8.53 -26.08 -19.72
CA VAL A 334 9.24 -25.61 -18.55
C VAL A 334 8.57 -24.31 -18.06
N ILE A 335 8.29 -24.22 -16.77
CA ILE A 335 7.82 -23.00 -16.12
C ILE A 335 8.82 -22.56 -15.05
N LEU A 336 9.34 -21.33 -15.18
CA LEU A 336 10.16 -20.68 -14.17
C LEU A 336 9.31 -19.71 -13.37
N GLY A 337 9.09 -20.01 -12.08
CA GLY A 337 8.42 -19.14 -11.12
C GLY A 337 9.43 -18.31 -10.34
N LEU A 338 9.25 -16.98 -10.35
CA LEU A 338 10.14 -16.00 -9.69
C LEU A 338 9.36 -15.21 -8.64
N GLU A 339 9.66 -15.46 -7.36
CA GLU A 339 8.99 -14.84 -6.20
C GLU A 339 7.47 -14.93 -6.25
N LEU A 340 6.94 -16.08 -6.71
CA LEU A 340 5.49 -16.27 -6.78
C LEU A 340 4.88 -16.34 -5.38
N THR A 341 3.78 -15.64 -5.19
CA THR A 341 2.99 -15.72 -3.96
C THR A 341 2.24 -17.04 -3.88
N ASP A 342 1.70 -17.52 -5.01
CA ASP A 342 0.98 -18.79 -5.12
C ASP A 342 1.41 -19.56 -6.36
N PHE A 343 2.43 -20.39 -6.22
CA PHE A 343 2.88 -21.23 -7.32
C PHE A 343 1.86 -22.33 -7.65
N TRP A 344 1.23 -22.92 -6.62
CA TRP A 344 0.19 -23.93 -6.85
C TRP A 344 -0.97 -23.36 -7.67
N GLY A 345 -1.49 -22.19 -7.32
CA GLY A 345 -2.57 -21.51 -8.04
C GLY A 345 -2.16 -21.08 -9.46
N THR A 346 -0.87 -20.87 -9.71
CA THR A 346 -0.34 -20.59 -11.05
C THR A 346 -0.49 -21.82 -11.97
N VAL A 347 -0.16 -23.03 -11.50
CA VAL A 347 -0.13 -24.26 -12.30
C VAL A 347 -1.35 -25.18 -12.11
N SER A 348 -2.22 -24.85 -11.19
CA SER A 348 -3.43 -25.61 -10.84
C SER A 348 -4.63 -24.68 -10.64
N THR A 349 -5.81 -25.24 -10.64
CA THR A 349 -7.05 -24.53 -10.30
C THR A 349 -8.07 -25.50 -9.76
N PHE A 350 -9.15 -24.99 -9.20
CA PHE A 350 -10.33 -25.82 -8.94
C PHE A 350 -11.11 -26.07 -10.24
N ARG A 351 -11.66 -27.27 -10.37
CA ARG A 351 -12.54 -27.63 -11.47
C ARG A 351 -13.78 -26.75 -11.48
N ASP A 352 -14.33 -26.55 -10.30
CA ASP A 352 -15.33 -25.54 -10.01
C ASP A 352 -15.19 -25.07 -8.57
N SER A 353 -15.64 -23.85 -8.27
CA SER A 353 -15.55 -23.29 -6.92
C SER A 353 -16.49 -23.93 -5.90
N LEU A 354 -17.42 -24.77 -6.35
CA LEU A 354 -18.42 -25.43 -5.52
C LEU A 354 -17.94 -26.76 -4.97
N HIS A 355 -17.44 -27.64 -5.84
CA HIS A 355 -16.93 -28.94 -5.45
C HIS A 355 -15.48 -28.89 -4.99
N ARG A 356 -14.77 -27.80 -5.35
CA ARG A 356 -13.37 -27.58 -4.99
C ARG A 356 -12.42 -28.72 -5.36
N SER A 357 -12.80 -29.49 -6.39
CA SER A 357 -11.92 -30.51 -6.95
C SER A 357 -10.80 -29.84 -7.73
N SER A 358 -9.55 -30.16 -7.41
CA SER A 358 -8.39 -29.58 -8.09
C SER A 358 -8.24 -30.13 -9.51
N ARG A 359 -7.74 -29.26 -10.39
CA ARG A 359 -7.39 -29.59 -11.77
C ARG A 359 -6.06 -28.96 -12.12
N SER A 360 -5.13 -29.76 -12.67
CA SER A 360 -3.88 -29.25 -13.24
C SER A 360 -4.19 -28.37 -14.46
N ARG A 361 -3.46 -27.27 -14.59
CA ARG A 361 -3.47 -26.38 -15.76
C ARG A 361 -2.36 -26.72 -16.76
N ILE A 362 -1.35 -27.47 -16.33
CA ILE A 362 -0.17 -27.84 -17.11
C ILE A 362 -0.34 -29.25 -17.73
N LYS A 363 0.35 -29.49 -18.82
CA LYS A 363 0.41 -30.79 -19.44
C LYS A 363 1.33 -31.75 -18.66
N PRO A 364 1.13 -33.08 -18.76
CA PRO A 364 2.05 -34.06 -18.17
C PRO A 364 3.50 -33.85 -18.64
N GLY A 365 4.45 -33.95 -17.73
CA GLY A 365 5.89 -33.83 -18.02
C GLY A 365 6.41 -32.40 -18.06
N THR A 366 5.57 -31.36 -17.83
CA THR A 366 6.04 -29.97 -17.65
C THR A 366 6.96 -29.91 -16.43
N ARG A 367 8.15 -29.34 -16.62
CA ARG A 367 9.15 -29.13 -15.55
C ARG A 367 8.91 -27.80 -14.87
N LEU A 368 8.98 -27.80 -13.54
CA LEU A 368 8.73 -26.63 -12.70
C LEU A 368 9.98 -26.20 -11.97
N ILE A 369 10.32 -24.91 -12.06
CA ILE A 369 11.45 -24.29 -11.36
C ILE A 369 10.92 -23.18 -10.49
N SER A 370 11.26 -23.19 -9.19
CA SER A 370 10.89 -22.15 -8.22
C SER A 370 12.14 -21.47 -7.69
N ILE A 371 12.17 -20.14 -7.74
CA ILE A 371 13.17 -19.31 -7.06
C ILE A 371 12.41 -18.31 -6.19
N THR A 372 12.50 -18.48 -4.88
CA THR A 372 11.78 -17.60 -3.94
C THR A 372 12.51 -17.46 -2.61
N ALA A 373 12.57 -16.22 -2.11
CA ALA A 373 13.07 -15.94 -0.77
C ALA A 373 12.09 -16.38 0.33
N THR A 374 10.82 -16.66 0.01
CA THR A 374 9.82 -17.13 0.98
C THR A 374 10.24 -18.43 1.65
N ASP A 375 10.91 -19.33 0.93
CA ASP A 375 11.39 -20.60 1.46
C ASP A 375 12.48 -20.44 2.55
N LEU A 376 13.06 -19.24 2.69
CA LEU A 376 14.02 -18.91 3.76
C LEU A 376 13.35 -18.60 5.08
N TYR A 377 12.07 -18.26 5.08
CA TYR A 377 11.36 -17.82 6.25
C TYR A 377 9.86 -18.06 6.13
N SER A 378 9.37 -19.02 6.87
CA SER A 378 7.94 -19.33 7.00
C SER A 378 7.57 -19.33 8.46
N LYS A 379 6.63 -18.48 8.85
CA LYS A 379 6.24 -18.29 10.26
C LYS A 379 4.74 -18.34 10.46
N SER A 380 3.98 -17.72 9.57
CA SER A 380 2.55 -17.53 9.69
C SER A 380 1.79 -18.75 9.13
N ASN A 381 0.67 -19.09 9.75
CA ASN A 381 -0.29 -20.04 9.22
C ASN A 381 -1.38 -19.38 8.35
N PHE A 382 -1.16 -18.16 7.88
CA PHE A 382 -2.01 -17.46 6.89
C PHE A 382 -1.56 -17.77 5.48
N GLN A 383 -0.79 -16.88 4.84
CA GLN A 383 -0.40 -17.07 3.44
C GLN A 383 0.77 -18.05 3.25
N ASP A 384 1.61 -18.27 4.27
CA ASP A 384 2.78 -19.15 4.15
C ASP A 384 2.40 -20.63 4.08
N PHE A 385 1.20 -21.01 4.54
CA PHE A 385 0.66 -22.36 4.46
C PHE A 385 -0.21 -22.55 3.21
N GLN A 386 0.30 -22.18 2.07
CA GLN A 386 -0.34 -22.43 0.79
C GLN A 386 -0.29 -23.90 0.40
N ARG A 387 -1.01 -24.27 -0.66
CA ARG A 387 -0.93 -25.64 -1.17
C ARG A 387 0.45 -25.90 -1.75
N TYR A 388 1.06 -27.02 -1.35
CA TYR A 388 2.40 -27.41 -1.78
C TYR A 388 2.42 -27.74 -3.28
N PRO A 389 3.23 -27.05 -4.12
CA PRO A 389 3.50 -27.44 -5.49
C PRO A 389 4.72 -28.38 -5.53
N GLU A 390 4.61 -29.50 -6.22
CA GLU A 390 5.78 -30.31 -6.54
C GLU A 390 6.59 -29.61 -7.64
N VAL A 391 7.84 -29.27 -7.36
CA VAL A 391 8.74 -28.62 -8.32
C VAL A 391 9.99 -29.46 -8.57
N ASP A 392 10.56 -29.38 -9.76
CA ASP A 392 11.75 -30.14 -10.15
C ASP A 392 13.04 -29.50 -9.65
N VAL A 393 13.06 -28.16 -9.58
CA VAL A 393 14.17 -27.39 -9.04
C VAL A 393 13.62 -26.31 -8.13
N ALA A 394 13.95 -26.39 -6.83
CA ALA A 394 13.60 -25.40 -5.81
C ALA A 394 14.86 -24.68 -5.32
N MET A 395 14.82 -23.35 -5.30
CA MET A 395 15.91 -22.50 -4.79
C MET A 395 15.35 -21.59 -3.70
N ALA A 396 15.72 -21.84 -2.45
CA ALA A 396 15.47 -20.94 -1.32
C ALA A 396 16.45 -19.74 -1.41
N ALA A 397 16.15 -18.78 -2.26
CA ALA A 397 17.01 -17.66 -2.62
C ALA A 397 16.20 -16.46 -3.08
N ASP A 398 16.82 -15.27 -3.03
CA ASP A 398 16.28 -14.07 -3.63
C ASP A 398 16.39 -14.16 -5.16
N ALA A 399 15.25 -14.11 -5.82
CA ALA A 399 15.23 -14.28 -7.27
C ALA A 399 15.92 -13.12 -8.01
N GLU A 400 15.75 -11.86 -7.55
CA GLU A 400 16.43 -10.71 -8.16
C GLU A 400 17.95 -10.82 -8.07
N ALA A 401 18.49 -11.33 -6.94
CA ALA A 401 19.93 -11.56 -6.77
C ALA A 401 20.42 -12.75 -7.61
N THR A 402 19.55 -13.72 -7.91
CA THR A 402 19.89 -14.93 -8.67
C THR A 402 19.90 -14.72 -10.19
N LEU A 403 19.09 -13.78 -10.70
CA LEU A 403 18.92 -13.54 -12.14
C LEU A 403 20.24 -13.33 -12.90
N PRO A 404 21.25 -12.57 -12.42
CA PRO A 404 22.50 -12.40 -13.17
C PRO A 404 23.22 -13.72 -13.45
N ALA A 405 23.35 -14.58 -12.43
CA ALA A 405 24.00 -15.88 -12.57
C ALA A 405 23.21 -16.82 -13.49
N LEU A 406 21.87 -16.82 -13.37
CA LEU A 406 21.02 -17.62 -14.25
C LEU A 406 21.11 -17.15 -15.70
N THR A 407 21.11 -15.85 -15.95
CA THR A 407 21.25 -15.28 -17.31
C THR A 407 22.60 -15.62 -17.93
N GLU A 408 23.67 -15.55 -17.15
CA GLU A 408 24.99 -15.94 -17.61
C GLU A 408 25.07 -17.43 -17.93
N ALA A 409 24.54 -18.29 -17.07
CA ALA A 409 24.47 -19.74 -17.32
C ALA A 409 23.66 -20.07 -18.58
N VAL A 410 22.53 -19.40 -18.80
CA VAL A 410 21.73 -19.50 -20.03
C VAL A 410 22.55 -19.13 -21.25
N ARG A 411 23.22 -17.95 -21.26
CA ARG A 411 24.00 -17.45 -22.39
C ARG A 411 25.12 -18.42 -22.80
N ARG A 412 25.75 -19.10 -21.83
CA ARG A 412 26.81 -20.10 -22.09
C ARG A 412 26.28 -21.36 -22.79
N LEU A 413 25.01 -21.71 -22.62
CA LEU A 413 24.39 -22.92 -23.16
C LEU A 413 23.71 -22.70 -24.54
N VAL A 414 23.50 -21.45 -24.95
CA VAL A 414 22.80 -21.13 -26.20
C VAL A 414 23.68 -21.41 -27.39
N THR A 415 23.33 -22.43 -28.21
CA THR A 415 23.92 -22.77 -29.48
C THR A 415 23.29 -21.99 -30.64
N ASP A 416 23.89 -22.03 -31.85
CA ASP A 416 23.34 -21.37 -33.04
C ASP A 416 21.97 -21.95 -33.44
N ASP A 417 21.78 -23.26 -33.30
CA ASP A 417 20.48 -23.89 -33.56
C ASP A 417 19.42 -23.40 -32.59
N ARG A 418 19.73 -23.27 -31.29
CA ARG A 418 18.84 -22.70 -30.31
C ARG A 418 18.53 -21.24 -30.62
N ARG A 419 19.49 -20.48 -31.07
CA ARG A 419 19.34 -19.07 -31.43
C ARG A 419 18.32 -18.88 -32.55
N ARG A 420 18.31 -19.75 -33.57
CA ARG A 420 17.30 -19.73 -34.63
C ARG A 420 15.89 -20.01 -34.10
N ALA A 421 15.73 -21.06 -33.30
CA ALA A 421 14.44 -21.40 -32.68
C ALA A 421 13.92 -20.27 -31.75
N PHE A 422 14.83 -19.57 -31.07
CA PHE A 422 14.47 -18.42 -30.22
C PHE A 422 13.97 -17.23 -31.06
N GLN A 423 14.58 -16.96 -32.21
CA GLN A 423 14.13 -15.88 -33.13
C GLN A 423 12.75 -16.17 -33.71
N GLU A 424 12.44 -17.41 -34.08
CA GLU A 424 11.10 -17.81 -34.53
C GLU A 424 10.07 -17.64 -33.41
N ARG A 425 10.42 -18.00 -32.17
CA ARG A 425 9.57 -17.80 -30.99
C ARG A 425 9.28 -16.32 -30.78
N ARG A 426 10.28 -15.44 -30.84
CA ARG A 426 10.14 -14.00 -30.74
C ARG A 426 9.14 -13.45 -31.76
N ALA A 427 9.29 -13.79 -33.03
CA ALA A 427 8.41 -13.31 -34.09
C ALA A 427 6.94 -13.68 -33.85
N ARG A 428 6.68 -14.88 -33.31
CA ARG A 428 5.31 -15.30 -32.94
C ARG A 428 4.73 -14.41 -31.82
N PHE A 429 5.51 -14.07 -30.79
CA PHE A 429 5.04 -13.24 -29.68
C PHE A 429 4.86 -11.78 -30.07
N GLU A 430 5.70 -11.24 -30.95
CA GLU A 430 5.54 -9.90 -31.53
C GLU A 430 4.19 -9.77 -32.27
N GLN A 431 3.85 -10.76 -33.09
CA GLN A 431 2.57 -10.79 -33.80
C GLN A 431 1.38 -10.99 -32.86
N ALA A 432 1.53 -11.85 -31.83
CA ALA A 432 0.48 -12.08 -30.84
C ALA A 432 0.19 -10.78 -30.05
N ARG A 433 1.24 -10.07 -29.63
CA ARG A 433 1.12 -8.80 -28.90
C ARG A 433 0.47 -7.71 -29.73
N ALA A 434 0.79 -7.59 -31.01
CA ALA A 434 0.16 -6.63 -31.90
C ALA A 434 -1.36 -6.89 -32.01
N ARG A 435 -1.75 -8.14 -32.26
CA ARG A 435 -3.17 -8.55 -32.33
C ARG A 435 -3.92 -8.30 -31.04
N GLU A 436 -3.31 -8.59 -29.90
CA GLU A 436 -3.89 -8.33 -28.59
C GLU A 436 -4.17 -6.84 -28.36
N ARG A 437 -3.19 -5.96 -28.70
CA ARG A 437 -3.37 -4.51 -28.56
C ARG A 437 -4.53 -3.98 -29.42
N ASP A 438 -4.67 -4.49 -30.63
CA ASP A 438 -5.77 -4.08 -31.52
C ASP A 438 -7.12 -4.58 -30.99
N ALA A 439 -7.19 -5.81 -30.48
CA ALA A 439 -8.39 -6.35 -29.86
C ALA A 439 -8.80 -5.55 -28.61
N VAL A 440 -7.86 -5.21 -27.73
CA VAL A 440 -8.11 -4.37 -26.54
C VAL A 440 -8.65 -2.99 -26.92
N ARG A 441 -8.06 -2.35 -27.93
CA ARG A 441 -8.55 -1.04 -28.41
C ARG A 441 -9.98 -1.13 -28.95
N SER A 442 -10.29 -2.16 -29.72
CA SER A 442 -11.64 -2.40 -30.22
C SER A 442 -12.63 -2.65 -29.07
N GLU A 443 -12.26 -3.50 -28.11
CA GLU A 443 -13.11 -3.78 -26.95
C GLU A 443 -13.36 -2.54 -26.09
N ALA A 444 -12.36 -1.67 -25.92
CA ALA A 444 -12.48 -0.42 -25.15
C ALA A 444 -13.54 0.53 -25.71
N THR A 445 -13.90 0.41 -26.99
CA THR A 445 -14.94 1.23 -27.61
C THR A 445 -16.37 0.78 -27.28
N LEU A 446 -16.53 -0.40 -26.69
CA LEU A 446 -17.84 -0.87 -26.24
C LEU A 446 -18.37 0.04 -25.13
N ALA A 447 -19.63 0.44 -25.25
CA ALA A 447 -20.27 1.37 -24.31
C ALA A 447 -19.50 2.70 -24.12
N TRP A 448 -18.86 3.20 -25.19
CA TRP A 448 -18.00 4.40 -25.14
C TRP A 448 -18.72 5.65 -24.64
N ASP A 449 -19.96 5.87 -25.06
CA ASP A 449 -20.79 7.03 -24.67
C ASP A 449 -21.84 6.66 -23.60
N ALA A 450 -21.68 5.55 -22.92
CA ALA A 450 -22.63 5.12 -21.91
C ALA A 450 -22.66 6.04 -20.69
N SER A 451 -23.82 6.12 -20.05
CA SER A 451 -24.02 6.76 -18.75
C SER A 451 -24.79 5.78 -17.86
N PRO A 452 -24.25 5.36 -16.69
CA PRO A 452 -22.94 5.70 -16.14
C PRO A 452 -21.75 5.30 -17.04
N ILE A 453 -20.59 5.94 -16.78
CA ILE A 453 -19.38 5.86 -17.62
C ILE A 453 -18.81 4.43 -17.58
N SER A 454 -18.43 3.86 -18.73
CA SER A 454 -17.73 2.56 -18.73
C SER A 454 -16.33 2.68 -18.13
N THR A 455 -15.87 1.63 -17.45
CA THR A 455 -14.52 1.61 -16.84
C THR A 455 -13.41 1.70 -17.89
N ALA A 456 -13.65 1.20 -19.11
CA ALA A 456 -12.75 1.37 -20.25
C ALA A 456 -12.61 2.84 -20.66
N ARG A 457 -13.73 3.56 -20.76
CA ARG A 457 -13.74 5.00 -21.09
C ARG A 457 -13.05 5.80 -19.98
N MET A 458 -13.32 5.52 -18.72
CA MET A 458 -12.64 6.18 -17.61
C MET A 458 -11.11 5.99 -17.70
N ALA A 459 -10.64 4.77 -17.91
CA ALA A 459 -9.22 4.51 -18.04
C ALA A 459 -8.59 5.20 -19.27
N ALA A 460 -9.30 5.26 -20.39
CA ALA A 460 -8.84 5.94 -21.60
C ALA A 460 -8.76 7.46 -21.43
N GLU A 461 -9.72 8.08 -20.73
CA GLU A 461 -9.70 9.53 -20.44
C GLU A 461 -8.56 9.89 -19.49
N ILE A 462 -8.31 9.10 -18.45
CA ILE A 462 -7.16 9.31 -17.56
C ILE A 462 -5.86 9.20 -18.39
N TRP A 463 -5.73 8.14 -19.20
CA TRP A 463 -4.55 7.94 -20.05
C TRP A 463 -4.28 9.09 -21.01
N ALA A 464 -5.33 9.63 -21.61
CA ALA A 464 -5.20 10.79 -22.51
C ALA A 464 -4.56 12.01 -21.82
N GLN A 465 -4.79 12.17 -20.51
CA GLN A 465 -4.24 13.29 -19.73
C GLN A 465 -2.80 13.04 -19.26
N ILE A 466 -2.43 11.79 -18.92
CA ILE A 466 -1.17 11.51 -18.21
C ILE A 466 -0.06 10.91 -19.07
N ARG A 467 -0.36 10.38 -20.26
CA ARG A 467 0.59 9.61 -21.11
C ARG A 467 1.88 10.34 -21.47
N ASN A 468 1.86 11.66 -21.48
CA ASN A 468 3.02 12.51 -21.80
C ASN A 468 3.72 13.05 -20.55
N GLU A 469 3.24 12.70 -19.36
CA GLU A 469 3.82 13.10 -18.08
C GLU A 469 4.78 12.02 -17.57
N ASP A 470 5.61 12.36 -16.59
CA ASP A 470 6.29 11.36 -15.77
C ASP A 470 5.35 10.96 -14.63
N TRP A 471 4.71 9.81 -14.77
CA TRP A 471 3.59 9.39 -13.94
C TRP A 471 3.81 8.06 -13.23
N SER A 472 3.06 7.85 -12.15
CA SER A 472 3.01 6.62 -11.37
C SER A 472 1.55 6.33 -10.99
N LEU A 473 1.05 5.13 -11.32
CA LEU A 473 -0.19 4.58 -10.77
C LEU A 473 0.13 4.02 -9.39
N VAL A 474 -0.08 4.84 -8.36
CA VAL A 474 0.32 4.52 -6.98
C VAL A 474 -0.64 3.57 -6.29
N SER A 475 -1.90 3.49 -6.76
CA SER A 475 -2.87 2.47 -6.33
C SER A 475 -3.97 2.30 -7.38
N GLU A 476 -4.49 1.09 -7.48
CA GLU A 476 -5.72 0.76 -8.21
C GLU A 476 -6.52 -0.23 -7.35
N SER A 477 -7.43 0.29 -6.52
CA SER A 477 -8.26 -0.50 -5.60
C SER A 477 -9.69 -0.71 -6.11
N GLY A 478 -10.02 -0.11 -7.28
CA GLY A 478 -11.38 -0.07 -7.80
C GLY A 478 -11.84 -1.32 -8.51
N ASN A 479 -10.97 -2.31 -8.74
CA ASN A 479 -11.27 -3.51 -9.54
C ASN A 479 -11.97 -3.18 -10.88
N SER A 480 -11.41 -2.19 -11.59
CA SER A 480 -11.94 -1.61 -12.84
C SER A 480 -11.78 -2.53 -14.07
N SER A 481 -11.84 -3.86 -13.89
CA SER A 481 -11.55 -4.89 -14.92
C SER A 481 -10.15 -4.79 -15.53
N GLY A 482 -9.23 -4.13 -14.80
CA GLY A 482 -7.84 -3.96 -15.22
C GLY A 482 -7.65 -3.10 -16.47
N TRP A 483 -8.59 -2.21 -16.78
CA TRP A 483 -8.51 -1.40 -18.01
C TRP A 483 -7.30 -0.49 -18.04
N ALA A 484 -6.83 0.03 -16.90
CA ALA A 484 -5.57 0.76 -16.84
C ALA A 484 -4.40 -0.09 -17.36
N PHE A 485 -4.28 -1.33 -16.90
CA PHE A 485 -3.21 -2.26 -17.33
C PHE A 485 -3.36 -2.76 -18.77
N ARG A 486 -4.54 -2.69 -19.34
CA ARG A 486 -4.81 -3.09 -20.72
C ARG A 486 -4.53 -1.97 -21.73
N LEU A 487 -4.80 -0.69 -21.34
CA LEU A 487 -4.71 0.47 -22.23
C LEU A 487 -3.43 1.29 -22.07
N TRP A 488 -2.86 1.38 -20.84
CA TRP A 488 -1.71 2.23 -20.58
C TRP A 488 -0.40 1.49 -20.86
N GLU A 489 0.68 2.27 -21.02
CA GLU A 489 2.01 1.72 -21.25
C GLU A 489 2.87 1.84 -20.00
N PHE A 490 3.04 0.74 -19.28
CA PHE A 490 3.86 0.61 -18.10
C PHE A 490 5.26 0.14 -18.51
N ASN A 491 6.24 1.03 -18.50
CA ASN A 491 7.59 0.74 -18.98
C ASN A 491 8.69 1.10 -17.98
N ARG A 492 8.33 1.75 -16.86
CA ARG A 492 9.27 2.16 -15.82
C ARG A 492 8.88 1.54 -14.49
N HIS A 493 9.86 1.16 -13.69
CA HIS A 493 9.68 0.44 -12.44
C HIS A 493 8.66 1.08 -11.48
N TYR A 494 8.63 2.41 -11.41
CA TYR A 494 7.76 3.17 -10.53
C TYR A 494 6.35 3.44 -11.09
N GLN A 495 6.03 2.99 -12.31
CA GLN A 495 4.72 3.25 -12.92
C GLN A 495 3.59 2.38 -12.35
N HIS A 496 3.92 1.26 -11.70
CA HIS A 496 2.96 0.43 -10.96
C HIS A 496 3.59 -0.09 -9.68
N LEU A 497 2.90 0.14 -8.56
CA LEU A 497 3.42 -0.20 -7.24
C LEU A 497 3.00 -1.59 -6.72
N GLY A 498 2.17 -2.32 -7.47
CA GLY A 498 1.57 -3.56 -7.00
C GLY A 498 0.29 -3.34 -6.19
N ASP A 499 -0.24 -4.42 -5.65
CA ASP A 499 -1.46 -4.45 -4.83
C ASP A 499 -1.16 -4.41 -3.32
N SER A 500 -2.18 -4.66 -2.48
CA SER A 500 -2.05 -4.70 -1.02
C SER A 500 -1.37 -5.97 -0.49
N GLY A 501 -1.30 -7.02 -1.30
CA GLY A 501 -0.81 -8.35 -0.90
C GLY A 501 -1.83 -9.21 -0.17
N GLY A 502 -2.46 -8.70 0.87
CA GLY A 502 -3.46 -9.42 1.67
C GLY A 502 -4.91 -9.18 1.25
N ALA A 503 -5.14 -8.37 0.23
CA ALA A 503 -6.47 -7.99 -0.27
C ALA A 503 -7.40 -7.37 0.80
N GLY A 504 -6.84 -6.83 1.88
CA GLY A 504 -7.59 -6.09 2.89
C GLY A 504 -8.07 -4.75 2.34
N VAL A 505 -9.36 -4.49 2.49
CA VAL A 505 -10.03 -3.25 2.04
C VAL A 505 -9.64 -2.10 2.96
N GLY A 506 -9.62 -0.86 2.44
CA GLY A 506 -9.13 0.34 3.14
C GLY A 506 -7.68 0.69 2.82
N TYR A 507 -6.99 -0.13 2.04
CA TYR A 507 -5.59 0.04 1.66
C TYR A 507 -5.37 1.13 0.59
N GLY A 508 -6.27 1.24 -0.40
CA GLY A 508 -6.02 1.96 -1.66
C GLY A 508 -5.61 3.41 -1.49
N ALA A 509 -6.45 4.21 -0.83
CA ALA A 509 -6.20 5.64 -0.65
C ALA A 509 -4.99 5.94 0.25
N PRO A 510 -4.82 5.30 1.43
CA PRO A 510 -3.64 5.55 2.26
C PRO A 510 -2.33 5.16 1.57
N ALA A 511 -2.27 4.01 0.90
CA ALA A 511 -1.09 3.61 0.15
C ALA A 511 -0.78 4.59 -1.00
N ALA A 512 -1.82 5.10 -1.67
CA ALA A 512 -1.66 6.12 -2.70
C ALA A 512 -1.05 7.42 -2.14
N VAL A 513 -1.49 7.87 -0.97
CA VAL A 513 -0.92 9.05 -0.30
C VAL A 513 0.56 8.82 0.04
N GLY A 514 0.92 7.64 0.55
CA GLY A 514 2.32 7.29 0.81
C GLY A 514 3.18 7.24 -0.46
N GLY A 515 2.68 6.62 -1.53
CA GLY A 515 3.35 6.60 -2.83
C GLY A 515 3.52 8.00 -3.44
N ALA A 516 2.49 8.86 -3.31
CA ALA A 516 2.54 10.23 -3.77
C ALA A 516 3.54 11.09 -2.97
N LEU A 517 3.61 10.90 -1.65
CA LEU A 517 4.60 11.54 -0.79
C LEU A 517 6.02 11.22 -1.29
N ALA A 518 6.31 9.95 -1.57
CA ALA A 518 7.61 9.54 -2.09
C ALA A 518 7.87 10.12 -3.50
N ASN A 519 6.88 10.09 -4.39
CA ASN A 519 7.00 10.62 -5.74
C ASN A 519 7.20 12.14 -5.81
N ARG A 520 6.73 12.88 -4.79
CA ARG A 520 6.84 14.35 -4.70
C ARG A 520 8.26 14.85 -4.94
N LYS A 521 9.25 14.19 -4.33
CA LYS A 521 10.67 14.58 -4.49
C LYS A 521 11.24 14.33 -5.88
N TYR A 522 10.61 13.47 -6.67
CA TYR A 522 11.01 13.17 -8.04
C TYR A 522 10.21 13.97 -9.08
N GLY A 523 9.27 14.80 -8.64
CA GLY A 523 8.38 15.56 -9.53
C GLY A 523 7.45 14.68 -10.35
N ARG A 524 7.14 13.46 -9.92
CA ARG A 524 6.28 12.52 -10.63
C ARG A 524 4.82 12.76 -10.32
N LEU A 525 4.00 12.71 -11.34
CA LEU A 525 2.54 12.76 -11.21
C LEU A 525 2.02 11.44 -10.62
N SER A 526 1.46 11.48 -9.43
CA SER A 526 0.84 10.32 -8.78
C SER A 526 -0.64 10.25 -9.12
N VAL A 527 -1.09 9.06 -9.55
CA VAL A 527 -2.49 8.76 -9.89
C VAL A 527 -2.98 7.59 -9.05
N ASN A 528 -4.18 7.73 -8.49
CA ASN A 528 -4.90 6.70 -7.77
C ASN A 528 -6.25 6.45 -8.45
N ILE A 529 -6.58 5.21 -8.78
CA ILE A 529 -7.91 4.78 -9.17
C ILE A 529 -8.54 4.12 -7.96
N GLN A 530 -9.53 4.78 -7.36
CA GLN A 530 -10.04 4.47 -6.03
C GLN A 530 -11.46 3.90 -6.07
N GLY A 531 -11.66 2.72 -5.49
CA GLY A 531 -12.99 2.15 -5.28
C GLY A 531 -13.77 2.90 -4.20
N ASP A 532 -15.07 3.04 -4.42
CA ASP A 532 -16.00 3.73 -3.50
C ASP A 532 -16.06 3.04 -2.12
N GLY A 533 -16.29 1.74 -2.08
CA GLY A 533 -16.33 0.99 -0.84
C GLY A 533 -14.98 0.96 -0.11
N ASP A 534 -13.86 0.92 -0.84
CA ASP A 534 -12.51 0.94 -0.26
C ASP A 534 -12.19 2.30 0.40
N LEU A 535 -12.59 3.42 -0.21
CA LEU A 535 -12.38 4.75 0.39
C LEU A 535 -13.17 4.94 1.69
N LEU A 536 -14.36 4.35 1.81
CA LEU A 536 -15.19 4.48 2.99
C LEU A 536 -14.57 3.86 4.26
N TYR A 537 -13.58 2.98 4.13
CA TYR A 537 -12.83 2.47 5.28
C TYR A 537 -11.89 3.51 5.88
N ALA A 538 -11.29 4.39 5.05
CA ALA A 538 -10.24 5.30 5.51
C ALA A 538 -10.34 6.70 4.88
N PRO A 539 -11.51 7.36 4.85
CA PRO A 539 -11.67 8.65 4.17
C PRO A 539 -10.85 9.77 4.81
N GLY A 540 -10.51 9.66 6.10
CA GLY A 540 -9.69 10.63 6.83
C GLY A 540 -8.29 10.83 6.24
N VAL A 541 -7.79 9.90 5.42
CA VAL A 541 -6.50 10.05 4.75
C VAL A 541 -6.50 11.18 3.70
N LEU A 542 -7.66 11.57 3.18
CA LEU A 542 -7.80 12.73 2.31
C LEU A 542 -7.42 14.03 3.03
N TRP A 543 -7.80 14.16 4.34
CA TRP A 543 -7.35 15.25 5.17
C TRP A 543 -5.82 15.22 5.37
N THR A 544 -5.23 14.04 5.63
CA THR A 544 -3.78 13.88 5.73
C THR A 544 -3.07 14.36 4.45
N ALA A 545 -3.59 13.99 3.28
CA ALA A 545 -3.03 14.43 2.00
C ALA A 545 -3.10 15.96 1.83
N ALA A 546 -4.24 16.59 2.19
CA ALA A 546 -4.42 18.03 2.12
C ALA A 546 -3.53 18.75 3.13
N HIS A 547 -3.48 18.30 4.40
CA HIS A 547 -2.70 18.90 5.46
C HIS A 547 -1.20 18.94 5.15
N HIS A 548 -0.67 17.82 4.62
CA HIS A 548 0.76 17.71 4.26
C HIS A 548 1.05 18.09 2.81
N ARG A 549 0.09 18.63 2.07
CA ARG A 549 0.21 19.08 0.67
C ARG A 549 0.88 18.00 -0.20
N ILE A 550 0.28 16.82 -0.21
CA ILE A 550 0.77 15.69 -0.98
C ILE A 550 0.07 15.65 -2.33
N PRO A 551 0.77 15.96 -3.45
CA PRO A 551 0.15 16.05 -4.76
C PRO A 551 -0.28 14.66 -5.26
N LEU A 552 -1.59 14.44 -5.35
CA LEU A 552 -2.19 13.17 -5.75
C LEU A 552 -3.47 13.42 -6.56
N LEU A 553 -3.57 12.84 -7.75
CA LEU A 553 -4.83 12.75 -8.49
C LEU A 553 -5.55 11.47 -8.09
N THR A 554 -6.65 11.58 -7.36
CA THR A 554 -7.56 10.47 -7.09
C THR A 554 -8.74 10.51 -8.05
N VAL A 555 -8.97 9.41 -8.78
CA VAL A 555 -10.14 9.23 -9.65
C VAL A 555 -10.99 8.11 -9.05
N MET A 556 -12.20 8.44 -8.61
CA MET A 556 -13.10 7.45 -8.04
C MET A 556 -13.67 6.55 -9.14
N HIS A 557 -13.62 5.26 -8.92
CA HIS A 557 -14.46 4.26 -9.56
C HIS A 557 -15.69 4.05 -8.67
N ASN A 558 -16.67 4.94 -8.81
CA ASN A 558 -17.88 4.96 -8.00
C ASN A 558 -18.98 4.16 -8.70
N ASN A 559 -19.00 2.85 -8.44
CA ASN A 559 -20.03 1.94 -8.94
C ASN A 559 -21.18 1.72 -7.96
N ARG A 560 -21.13 2.39 -6.80
CA ARG A 560 -22.15 2.35 -5.73
C ARG A 560 -22.37 0.96 -5.14
N ALA A 561 -21.33 0.11 -5.13
CA ALA A 561 -21.50 -1.26 -4.67
C ALA A 561 -20.18 -1.95 -4.31
N TYR A 562 -20.25 -2.88 -3.38
CA TYR A 562 -19.29 -3.95 -3.20
C TYR A 562 -19.52 -5.02 -4.31
N HIS A 563 -19.15 -4.68 -5.54
CA HIS A 563 -19.55 -5.46 -6.73
C HIS A 563 -19.01 -6.89 -6.73
N GLN A 564 -17.84 -7.11 -6.16
CA GLN A 564 -17.27 -8.47 -5.99
C GLN A 564 -18.21 -9.35 -5.17
N GLU A 565 -18.79 -8.79 -4.10
CA GLU A 565 -19.71 -9.52 -3.22
C GLU A 565 -21.05 -9.81 -3.92
N ILE A 566 -21.53 -8.89 -4.77
CA ILE A 566 -22.68 -9.14 -5.64
C ILE A 566 -22.47 -10.42 -6.46
N MET A 567 -21.31 -10.55 -7.10
CA MET A 567 -20.99 -11.72 -7.92
C MET A 567 -20.93 -13.02 -7.09
N HIS A 568 -20.41 -12.94 -5.87
CA HIS A 568 -20.38 -14.12 -4.97
C HIS A 568 -21.78 -14.54 -4.56
N ILE A 569 -22.64 -13.61 -4.18
CA ILE A 569 -24.05 -13.88 -3.82
C ILE A 569 -24.81 -14.46 -5.00
N GLN A 570 -24.65 -13.89 -6.21
CA GLN A 570 -25.29 -14.40 -7.42
C GLN A 570 -24.87 -15.84 -7.73
N ARG A 571 -23.58 -16.18 -7.59
CA ARG A 571 -23.09 -17.55 -7.76
C ARG A 571 -23.75 -18.51 -6.77
N MET A 572 -23.90 -18.11 -5.50
CA MET A 572 -24.54 -18.93 -4.49
C MET A 572 -26.05 -19.06 -4.72
N ALA A 573 -26.72 -17.99 -5.14
CA ALA A 573 -28.13 -18.03 -5.49
C ALA A 573 -28.39 -18.97 -6.68
N ASN A 574 -27.57 -18.88 -7.73
CA ASN A 574 -27.64 -19.78 -8.89
C ASN A 574 -27.42 -21.24 -8.50
N ARG A 575 -26.45 -21.52 -7.61
CA ARG A 575 -26.21 -22.87 -7.09
C ARG A 575 -27.44 -23.47 -6.43
N HIS A 576 -28.20 -22.64 -5.71
CA HIS A 576 -29.39 -23.05 -4.98
C HIS A 576 -30.69 -22.88 -5.79
N GLN A 577 -30.59 -22.45 -7.06
CA GLN A 577 -31.74 -22.17 -7.93
C GLN A 577 -32.75 -21.18 -7.32
N ARG A 578 -32.24 -20.18 -6.58
CA ARG A 578 -33.08 -19.22 -5.82
C ARG A 578 -33.34 -17.92 -6.57
N GLY A 579 -32.79 -17.72 -7.75
CA GLY A 579 -32.84 -16.46 -8.47
C GLY A 579 -31.92 -15.37 -7.85
N ILE A 580 -31.70 -14.31 -8.60
CA ILE A 580 -30.71 -13.26 -8.27
C ILE A 580 -31.34 -11.87 -8.01
N THR A 581 -32.67 -11.80 -7.75
CA THR A 581 -33.39 -10.52 -7.65
C THR A 581 -33.11 -9.71 -6.39
N ARG A 582 -32.49 -10.30 -5.36
CA ARG A 582 -32.19 -9.66 -4.06
C ARG A 582 -30.69 -9.48 -3.82
N TRP A 583 -29.90 -9.43 -4.87
CA TRP A 583 -28.45 -9.32 -4.78
C TRP A 583 -27.96 -7.99 -4.17
N ASN A 584 -28.79 -6.93 -4.25
CA ASN A 584 -28.47 -5.59 -3.76
C ASN A 584 -28.51 -5.47 -2.23
N ILE A 585 -29.18 -6.38 -1.52
CA ILE A 585 -29.29 -6.31 -0.07
C ILE A 585 -27.93 -6.60 0.58
N GLY A 586 -27.37 -5.60 1.27
CA GLY A 586 -26.07 -5.67 1.95
C GLY A 586 -24.84 -5.53 1.03
N THR A 587 -25.02 -5.21 -0.25
CA THR A 587 -23.93 -5.10 -1.22
C THR A 587 -23.90 -3.79 -1.98
N THR A 588 -24.97 -3.00 -1.97
CA THR A 588 -25.00 -1.68 -2.60
C THR A 588 -24.66 -0.56 -1.60
N ILE A 589 -24.07 0.51 -2.12
CA ILE A 589 -23.71 1.75 -1.42
C ILE A 589 -24.56 2.87 -2.02
N ASP A 590 -25.86 2.70 -1.92
CA ASP A 590 -26.89 3.61 -2.43
C ASP A 590 -27.97 3.85 -1.38
N ASP A 591 -28.84 4.81 -1.61
CA ASP A 591 -29.95 5.18 -0.74
C ASP A 591 -29.54 5.42 0.75
N PRO A 592 -28.72 6.50 1.03
CA PRO A 592 -28.35 7.56 0.10
C PRO A 592 -27.08 7.25 -0.70
N ASN A 593 -26.98 7.80 -1.92
CA ASN A 593 -25.72 7.80 -2.65
C ASN A 593 -24.68 8.67 -1.94
N VAL A 594 -23.46 8.18 -1.84
CA VAL A 594 -22.33 8.95 -1.32
C VAL A 594 -21.84 9.93 -2.38
N ASP A 595 -21.71 11.19 -2.03
CA ASP A 595 -21.08 12.24 -2.83
C ASP A 595 -19.62 12.38 -2.41
N PHE A 596 -18.73 11.65 -3.07
CA PHE A 596 -17.31 11.62 -2.71
C PHE A 596 -16.61 12.96 -2.99
N ALA A 597 -17.11 13.75 -3.92
CA ALA A 597 -16.60 15.10 -4.14
C ALA A 597 -16.83 15.98 -2.90
N LYS A 598 -18.04 15.95 -2.31
CA LYS A 598 -18.32 16.68 -1.06
C LYS A 598 -17.54 16.14 0.14
N VAL A 599 -17.38 14.82 0.24
CA VAL A 599 -16.53 14.21 1.29
C VAL A 599 -15.11 14.76 1.19
N ALA A 600 -14.52 14.75 -0.01
CA ALA A 600 -13.17 15.27 -0.22
C ALA A 600 -13.05 16.76 0.06
N GLN A 601 -14.01 17.56 -0.40
CA GLN A 601 -14.08 19.01 -0.14
C GLN A 601 -14.16 19.31 1.38
N GLY A 602 -14.97 18.53 2.11
CA GLY A 602 -15.08 18.64 3.56
C GLY A 602 -13.78 18.31 4.31
N LEU A 603 -12.89 17.55 3.68
CA LEU A 603 -11.57 17.18 4.18
C LEU A 603 -10.44 18.05 3.60
N GLY A 604 -10.78 19.16 2.91
CA GLY A 604 -9.82 20.11 2.41
C GLY A 604 -9.18 19.78 1.04
N VAL A 605 -9.67 18.76 0.33
CA VAL A 605 -9.18 18.35 -0.99
C VAL A 605 -10.01 19.02 -2.08
N TYR A 606 -9.35 19.57 -3.10
CA TYR A 606 -10.07 19.99 -4.32
C TYR A 606 -10.79 18.79 -4.94
N ALA A 607 -12.07 18.92 -5.22
CA ALA A 607 -12.82 17.83 -5.82
C ALA A 607 -13.93 18.28 -6.76
N GLU A 608 -14.19 17.46 -7.78
CA GLU A 608 -15.27 17.60 -8.74
C GLU A 608 -16.08 16.30 -8.88
N GLY A 609 -17.36 16.42 -9.07
CA GLY A 609 -18.27 15.29 -9.26
C GLY A 609 -19.57 15.43 -8.48
N PRO A 610 -20.44 14.41 -8.54
CA PRO A 610 -20.30 13.17 -9.32
C PRO A 610 -20.41 13.36 -10.84
N ILE A 611 -19.45 12.86 -11.60
CA ILE A 611 -19.43 12.90 -13.07
C ILE A 611 -20.12 11.66 -13.62
N VAL A 612 -21.23 11.83 -14.32
CA VAL A 612 -22.04 10.73 -14.87
C VAL A 612 -21.96 10.62 -16.40
N ASN A 613 -21.57 11.72 -17.08
CA ASN A 613 -21.45 11.77 -18.52
C ASN A 613 -19.99 11.75 -18.97
N ALA A 614 -19.66 10.88 -19.90
CA ALA A 614 -18.28 10.72 -20.37
C ALA A 614 -17.66 12.00 -20.96
N ARG A 615 -18.48 12.90 -21.55
CA ARG A 615 -18.00 14.16 -22.12
C ARG A 615 -17.47 15.16 -21.10
N ASP A 616 -17.94 15.07 -19.85
CA ASP A 616 -17.55 15.98 -18.77
C ASP A 616 -16.27 15.53 -18.07
N LEU A 617 -15.88 14.26 -18.25
CA LEU A 617 -14.76 13.65 -17.52
C LEU A 617 -13.40 14.26 -17.92
N GLY A 618 -13.12 14.38 -19.22
CA GLY A 618 -11.85 14.95 -19.70
C GLY A 618 -11.59 16.36 -19.17
N PRO A 619 -12.53 17.31 -19.29
CA PRO A 619 -12.40 18.64 -18.70
C PRO A 619 -12.22 18.66 -17.18
N ALA A 620 -12.93 17.79 -16.43
CA ALA A 620 -12.77 17.69 -14.97
C ALA A 620 -11.37 17.18 -14.59
N LEU A 621 -10.87 16.15 -15.27
CA LEU A 621 -9.50 15.65 -15.08
C LEU A 621 -8.45 16.72 -15.36
N GLN A 622 -8.62 17.55 -16.39
CA GLN A 622 -7.69 18.65 -16.70
C GLN A 622 -7.62 19.68 -15.56
N ARG A 623 -8.77 20.08 -15.00
CA ARG A 623 -8.82 21.02 -13.88
C ARG A 623 -8.19 20.41 -12.62
N ALA A 624 -8.50 19.15 -12.30
CA ALA A 624 -7.92 18.43 -11.18
C ALA A 624 -6.38 18.30 -11.31
N LEU A 625 -5.89 17.95 -12.52
CA LEU A 625 -4.46 17.90 -12.81
C LEU A 625 -3.76 19.26 -12.65
N ALA A 626 -4.44 20.34 -13.00
CA ALA A 626 -3.88 21.68 -12.79
C ALA A 626 -3.69 22.01 -11.29
N VAL A 627 -4.52 21.45 -10.42
CA VAL A 627 -4.37 21.54 -8.96
C VAL A 627 -3.19 20.67 -8.50
N VAL A 628 -3.13 19.42 -8.94
CA VAL A 628 -2.06 18.49 -8.57
C VAL A 628 -0.68 19.03 -8.98
N LYS A 629 -0.57 19.63 -10.15
CA LYS A 629 0.67 20.27 -10.63
C LYS A 629 1.11 21.50 -9.80
N LYS A 630 0.20 22.05 -8.99
CA LYS A 630 0.54 23.10 -8.02
C LYS A 630 0.98 22.56 -6.66
N GLY A 631 1.01 21.24 -6.50
CA GLY A 631 1.46 20.59 -5.26
C GLY A 631 0.35 20.21 -4.29
N GLU A 632 -0.93 20.25 -4.72
CA GLU A 632 -2.09 19.96 -3.87
C GLU A 632 -2.80 18.66 -4.32
N PRO A 633 -3.48 17.92 -3.43
CA PRO A 633 -4.28 16.78 -3.83
C PRO A 633 -5.59 17.21 -4.52
N ALA A 634 -6.06 16.35 -5.44
CA ALA A 634 -7.34 16.53 -6.10
C ALA A 634 -8.09 15.20 -6.28
N LEU A 635 -9.43 15.24 -6.22
CA LEU A 635 -10.29 14.09 -6.42
C LEU A 635 -11.33 14.36 -7.51
N VAL A 636 -11.55 13.39 -8.39
CA VAL A 636 -12.63 13.40 -9.37
C VAL A 636 -13.56 12.21 -9.08
N ASP A 637 -14.80 12.50 -8.66
CA ASP A 637 -15.81 11.45 -8.40
C ASP A 637 -16.48 11.05 -9.72
N VAL A 638 -16.19 9.84 -10.21
CA VAL A 638 -16.71 9.32 -11.48
C VAL A 638 -17.69 8.19 -11.21
N VAL A 639 -18.96 8.42 -11.54
CA VAL A 639 -19.98 7.37 -11.47
C VAL A 639 -19.81 6.44 -12.67
N THR A 640 -19.52 5.19 -12.38
CA THR A 640 -19.15 4.20 -13.40
C THR A 640 -20.13 3.03 -13.45
N GLN A 641 -20.09 2.32 -14.56
CA GLN A 641 -20.63 0.97 -14.62
C GLN A 641 -19.83 0.05 -13.69
N PRO A 642 -20.43 -1.05 -13.22
CA PRO A 642 -19.78 -1.94 -12.27
C PRO A 642 -18.44 -2.53 -12.75
N ARG A 643 -18.37 -2.87 -14.04
CA ARG A 643 -17.15 -3.39 -14.73
C ARG A 643 -17.24 -3.16 -16.22
#